data_d81a34185337f87d38a3be96e20f41ef
#
_entry.id   d81a34185337f87d38a3be96e20f41ef
#
_cell.length_a   1.000
_cell.length_b   1.000
_cell.length_c   1.000
_cell.angle_alpha   90.00
_cell.angle_beta   90.00
_cell.angle_gamma   90.00
#
_symmetry.space_group_name_H-M   'P 1'
#
loop_
_entity.id
_entity.type
_entity.pdbx_description
1 polymer ?
#
loop_
_entity_poly.entity_id
_entity_poly.type
_entity_poly.pdbx_seq_one_letter_code
_entity_poly.pdbx_strand_id
1 'polypeptide(L)'
;MRKILLGLPAFCLLMACGSSEQSAVITVSDETLMHEVRATPSPANGACVKMNPPRFMWPDKFPHLGPVLDGVPGQVDEKPKVVYRIRISQDKNFQKEVLIGERAWAFFNPFQCLAQGKWYWQYAYVTPGGKEEWSPVYQFHIGKDTPEFNPPTLEKVLAKLLDADDWEEIITKNKNNPEAQAYMDKASRCISHPLKHLQEEIDTTNVVTLTNVVQRESALIRESRKIVDREEANVEALVRAYLLTKDKKYYREGINRLSEILSWQTSKYFAGDFNLSTLLSMSTSAYDGFYNLLSPSEKQLLLDNIRNIGNKFYNEYVNHLENRIADNHVWQMTFRILTMAAFATVGEIPEASVWADYCYNEWISRLPGLNKDGAWHNGDSYFHVNIRTLIEVPAFFSRISGFNFFADPWYNNNALYVIYQQPPFSKSGGHGNSHEGQRTPNGGRVGYADALARECNNPWAAAYVHEIMQEDPDILSKAFEAKPADLTWYRCTTKKERPAYSSKLLELPQSKVFSQTGTALMNTDIGHHTNNAMLSFRSSPYGATSHALANQNAFNTFFGGKAIFYSSGHRTGFTDDHCMYAYRNTRAHNSILVNGMGQKIGTEGYGWIPRYYEGEEISYVVGDASNAYGKVVSPLWLERGRLSGTQYTPEKGWDENKLDFFRRHIVQLGRSGLFVVYDELVGKEPVEWNYLLHTVELPMEVAEEKDGLRILGKNKADGVSIAHLFSSQKMTYAQTDTFFVAAVDWKKRLGKTLSNHYHFTATTASCSKICFLNVIDVHGNNRADAVINRERNRITVEEWVIECNLEGEGNAFLYIENKQNGVSLDFNYDSNKGATTIIDRVDGKKVEKRLVDALPELEI
;
A
#
# COMPACT_ATOMS: atom_id res chain seq x y z
N MET A 1 39.80 9.66 -26.95
CA MET A 1 39.12 8.71 -27.87
C MET A 1 39.25 7.30 -27.28
N ARG A 2 38.25 6.84 -26.58
CA ARG A 2 38.02 5.43 -26.27
C ARG A 2 36.50 5.20 -26.35
N LYS A 3 36.11 4.44 -27.36
CA LYS A 3 34.73 3.97 -27.54
C LYS A 3 34.43 2.93 -26.47
N ILE A 4 33.49 3.19 -25.61
CA ILE A 4 32.89 2.15 -24.77
C ILE A 4 31.68 1.61 -25.52
N LEU A 5 31.79 0.39 -26.01
CA LEU A 5 30.66 -0.40 -26.48
C LEU A 5 29.93 -0.91 -25.25
N LEU A 6 28.72 -0.41 -25.04
CA LEU A 6 27.74 -1.04 -24.17
C LEU A 6 27.06 -2.17 -24.92
N GLY A 7 27.51 -3.41 -24.64
CA GLY A 7 26.85 -4.60 -25.09
C GLY A 7 25.69 -4.94 -24.13
N LEU A 8 24.45 -4.90 -24.64
CA LEU A 8 23.29 -5.52 -24.01
C LEU A 8 23.43 -7.06 -24.09
N PRO A 9 23.22 -7.81 -23.01
CA PRO A 9 23.06 -9.25 -23.12
C PRO A 9 21.66 -9.56 -23.68
N ALA A 10 21.62 -10.03 -24.91
CA ALA A 10 20.45 -10.71 -25.45
C ALA A 10 20.28 -12.03 -24.67
N PHE A 11 19.20 -12.19 -23.94
CA PHE A 11 18.78 -13.48 -23.39
C PHE A 11 18.28 -14.34 -24.56
N CYS A 12 19.18 -15.11 -25.17
CA CYS A 12 18.84 -16.24 -26.00
C CYS A 12 18.50 -17.42 -25.08
N LEU A 13 17.23 -17.84 -25.07
CA LEU A 13 16.87 -19.17 -24.61
C LEU A 13 17.56 -20.21 -25.55
N LEU A 14 18.68 -20.71 -25.14
CA LEU A 14 19.24 -21.94 -25.64
C LEU A 14 18.66 -23.08 -24.82
N MET A 15 17.73 -23.83 -25.40
CA MET A 15 17.43 -25.17 -24.92
C MET A 15 18.66 -26.05 -25.18
N ALA A 16 19.49 -26.20 -24.15
CA ALA A 16 20.52 -27.23 -24.11
C ALA A 16 20.00 -28.34 -23.20
N CYS A 17 19.67 -29.50 -23.79
CA CYS A 17 19.56 -30.75 -23.07
C CYS A 17 20.94 -31.10 -22.48
N GLY A 18 21.13 -30.83 -21.22
CA GLY A 18 22.25 -31.25 -20.40
C GLY A 18 21.87 -30.98 -18.95
N SER A 19 21.59 -32.05 -18.20
CA SER A 19 21.16 -32.01 -16.81
C SER A 19 22.28 -31.52 -15.89
N SER A 20 22.57 -30.22 -15.87
CA SER A 20 23.14 -29.55 -14.71
C SER A 20 21.98 -28.96 -13.96
N GLU A 21 21.58 -29.59 -12.87
CA GLU A 21 20.52 -29.07 -12.00
C GLU A 21 20.94 -27.69 -11.48
N GLN A 22 20.25 -26.66 -11.98
CA GLN A 22 20.44 -25.26 -11.54
C GLN A 22 20.13 -25.13 -10.05
N SER A 23 20.86 -24.25 -9.36
CA SER A 23 20.54 -23.87 -7.98
C SER A 23 19.09 -23.42 -7.90
N ALA A 24 18.36 -23.92 -6.88
CA ALA A 24 17.00 -23.52 -6.63
C ALA A 24 16.89 -22.14 -5.94
N VAL A 25 18.04 -21.54 -5.61
CA VAL A 25 18.17 -20.27 -4.89
C VAL A 25 18.63 -19.19 -5.88
N ILE A 26 17.84 -18.11 -5.99
CA ILE A 26 18.17 -16.93 -6.79
C ILE A 26 18.77 -15.87 -5.88
N THR A 27 19.89 -15.31 -6.31
CA THR A 27 20.45 -14.09 -5.73
C THR A 27 20.08 -12.93 -6.64
N VAL A 28 19.33 -11.95 -6.10
CA VAL A 28 18.96 -10.75 -6.86
C VAL A 28 19.94 -9.62 -6.58
N SER A 29 20.34 -8.91 -7.64
CA SER A 29 21.04 -7.64 -7.52
C SER A 29 20.06 -6.50 -7.39
N ASP A 30 20.52 -5.36 -6.85
CA ASP A 30 19.75 -4.10 -6.81
C ASP A 30 19.21 -3.75 -8.20
N GLU A 31 20.03 -3.96 -9.23
CA GLU A 31 19.68 -3.67 -10.62
C GLU A 31 18.52 -4.54 -11.11
N THR A 32 18.53 -5.83 -10.80
CA THR A 32 17.49 -6.77 -11.24
C THR A 32 16.14 -6.44 -10.60
N LEU A 33 16.06 -6.40 -9.27
CA LEU A 33 14.78 -6.21 -8.59
C LEU A 33 14.26 -4.78 -8.71
N MET A 34 15.17 -3.78 -8.71
CA MET A 34 14.78 -2.39 -8.94
C MET A 34 14.28 -2.15 -10.36
N HIS A 35 14.74 -2.93 -11.34
CA HIS A 35 14.17 -2.90 -12.69
C HIS A 35 12.72 -3.43 -12.69
N GLU A 36 12.44 -4.52 -11.98
CA GLU A 36 11.09 -5.11 -11.91
C GLU A 36 10.07 -4.20 -11.20
N VAL A 37 10.47 -3.37 -10.24
CA VAL A 37 9.55 -2.41 -9.57
C VAL A 37 9.47 -1.04 -10.26
N ARG A 38 10.30 -0.78 -11.27
CA ARG A 38 10.22 0.44 -12.09
C ARG A 38 9.28 0.23 -13.27
N ALA A 39 8.78 1.33 -13.81
CA ALA A 39 8.04 1.27 -15.06
C ALA A 39 8.91 0.66 -16.16
N THR A 40 8.45 -0.42 -16.72
CA THR A 40 9.05 -1.07 -17.89
C THR A 40 8.25 -0.74 -19.13
N PRO A 41 8.83 -0.82 -20.35
CA PRO A 41 8.05 -0.63 -21.58
C PRO A 41 6.89 -1.62 -21.66
N SER A 42 5.67 -1.10 -21.73
CA SER A 42 4.42 -1.87 -21.88
C SER A 42 3.62 -1.33 -23.07
N PRO A 43 3.03 -2.18 -23.93
CA PRO A 43 3.07 -3.65 -23.93
C PRO A 43 4.50 -4.20 -24.09
N ALA A 44 4.81 -5.24 -23.31
CA ALA A 44 6.11 -5.89 -23.39
C ALA A 44 6.33 -6.50 -24.78
N ASN A 45 7.59 -6.70 -25.16
CA ASN A 45 7.92 -7.24 -26.48
C ASN A 45 7.37 -8.67 -26.64
N GLY A 46 6.48 -8.86 -27.61
CA GLY A 46 5.80 -10.14 -27.89
C GLY A 46 4.50 -10.35 -27.09
N ALA A 47 4.08 -9.41 -26.27
CA ALA A 47 2.89 -9.56 -25.43
C ALA A 47 1.59 -9.66 -26.26
N CYS A 48 0.61 -10.43 -25.75
CA CYS A 48 -0.78 -10.36 -26.16
C CYS A 48 -1.50 -9.42 -25.22
N VAL A 49 -2.00 -8.29 -25.73
CA VAL A 49 -2.68 -7.29 -24.90
C VAL A 49 -4.06 -7.78 -24.47
N LYS A 50 -4.50 -7.33 -23.29
CA LYS A 50 -5.76 -7.78 -22.67
C LYS A 50 -6.92 -6.78 -22.82
N MET A 51 -6.67 -5.66 -23.50
CA MET A 51 -7.68 -4.65 -23.82
C MET A 51 -7.31 -3.91 -25.10
N ASN A 52 -8.31 -3.37 -25.78
CA ASN A 52 -8.17 -2.56 -26.97
C ASN A 52 -9.00 -1.28 -26.83
N PRO A 53 -8.45 -0.07 -26.83
CA PRO A 53 -7.04 0.28 -27.12
C PRO A 53 -6.06 -0.24 -26.06
N PRO A 54 -4.82 -0.61 -26.48
CA PRO A 54 -3.77 -1.04 -25.55
C PRO A 54 -3.28 0.13 -24.65
N ARG A 55 -2.75 -0.25 -23.49
CA ARG A 55 -2.04 0.65 -22.58
C ARG A 55 -0.57 0.71 -22.98
N PHE A 56 -0.05 1.93 -23.18
CA PHE A 56 1.36 2.16 -23.43
C PHE A 56 2.00 2.89 -22.27
N MET A 57 3.17 2.44 -21.86
CA MET A 57 3.94 3.02 -20.77
C MET A 57 5.42 2.76 -20.98
N TRP A 58 6.27 3.67 -20.52
CA TRP A 58 7.72 3.57 -20.59
C TRP A 58 8.39 4.27 -19.40
N PRO A 59 9.69 3.99 -19.13
CA PRO A 59 10.42 4.66 -18.08
C PRO A 59 10.49 6.18 -18.30
N ASP A 60 10.29 6.95 -17.24
CA ASP A 60 10.52 8.41 -17.28
C ASP A 60 12.02 8.70 -17.43
N LYS A 61 12.36 9.73 -18.22
CA LYS A 61 13.74 10.18 -18.41
C LYS A 61 14.36 10.72 -17.13
N PHE A 62 13.55 11.27 -16.22
CA PHE A 62 13.99 11.91 -14.98
C PHE A 62 13.26 11.37 -13.74
N PRO A 63 13.39 10.07 -13.45
CA PRO A 63 12.59 9.44 -12.39
C PRO A 63 12.98 9.89 -10.96
N HIS A 64 14.12 10.55 -10.81
CA HIS A 64 14.69 10.89 -9.49
C HIS A 64 14.42 12.33 -9.04
N LEU A 65 13.81 13.14 -9.90
CA LEU A 65 13.35 14.46 -9.50
C LEU A 65 12.03 14.29 -8.75
N GLY A 66 12.15 14.14 -7.45
CA GLY A 66 11.02 13.87 -6.57
C GLY A 66 10.07 15.05 -6.40
N PRO A 67 8.88 14.81 -5.86
CA PRO A 67 7.91 15.85 -5.58
C PRO A 67 8.50 16.86 -4.58
N VAL A 68 8.07 18.11 -4.70
CA VAL A 68 8.27 19.13 -3.68
C VAL A 68 7.77 18.61 -2.34
N LEU A 69 8.57 18.74 -1.30
CA LEU A 69 8.15 18.33 0.03
C LEU A 69 7.07 19.27 0.54
N ASP A 70 5.92 18.72 0.86
CA ASP A 70 4.81 19.46 1.43
C ASP A 70 5.24 20.20 2.70
N GLY A 71 4.99 21.50 2.75
CA GLY A 71 5.35 22.36 3.87
C GLY A 71 6.78 22.92 3.88
N VAL A 72 7.56 22.78 2.81
CA VAL A 72 8.89 23.40 2.72
C VAL A 72 8.89 24.56 1.71
N PRO A 73 9.01 25.80 2.18
CA PRO A 73 9.04 26.97 1.28
C PRO A 73 10.25 26.97 0.35
N GLY A 74 10.03 27.26 -0.91
CA GLY A 74 11.10 27.59 -1.88
C GLY A 74 11.79 26.41 -2.53
N GLN A 75 11.27 25.19 -2.38
CA GLN A 75 11.78 24.04 -3.12
C GLN A 75 10.95 23.81 -4.38
N VAL A 76 11.46 24.27 -5.46
CA VAL A 76 11.07 23.84 -6.80
C VAL A 76 12.34 23.34 -7.47
N ASP A 77 12.60 22.04 -7.40
CA ASP A 77 13.47 21.42 -8.38
C ASP A 77 12.72 21.45 -9.70
N GLU A 78 13.01 22.41 -10.52
CA GLU A 78 12.39 22.51 -11.85
C GLU A 78 12.85 21.31 -12.68
N LYS A 79 12.02 20.26 -12.68
CA LYS A 79 12.17 19.20 -13.66
C LYS A 79 12.12 19.83 -15.05
N PRO A 80 13.07 19.54 -15.95
CA PRO A 80 13.03 20.03 -17.31
C PRO A 80 11.69 19.67 -17.95
N LYS A 81 11.14 20.56 -18.74
CA LYS A 81 9.97 20.22 -19.56
C LYS A 81 10.32 19.05 -20.45
N VAL A 82 9.63 17.93 -20.23
CA VAL A 82 9.85 16.68 -20.95
C VAL A 82 8.82 16.59 -22.07
N VAL A 83 9.27 16.20 -23.23
CA VAL A 83 8.39 15.84 -24.34
C VAL A 83 8.72 14.40 -24.75
N TYR A 84 7.70 13.55 -24.73
CA TYR A 84 7.78 12.20 -25.25
C TYR A 84 6.99 12.11 -26.56
N ARG A 85 7.48 11.28 -27.45
CA ARG A 85 6.76 10.93 -28.68
C ARG A 85 6.61 9.42 -28.75
N ILE A 86 5.42 8.94 -29.10
CA ILE A 86 5.16 7.53 -29.35
C ILE A 86 4.71 7.36 -30.79
N ARG A 87 5.11 6.25 -31.40
CA ARG A 87 4.58 5.82 -32.69
C ARG A 87 4.20 4.35 -32.66
N ILE A 88 3.05 4.03 -33.29
CA ILE A 88 2.42 2.72 -33.26
C ILE A 88 2.00 2.41 -34.70
N SER A 89 2.32 1.23 -35.23
CA SER A 89 1.97 0.83 -36.60
C SER A 89 1.97 -0.70 -36.74
N GLN A 90 1.25 -1.22 -37.72
CA GLN A 90 1.40 -2.60 -38.19
C GLN A 90 2.63 -2.80 -39.08
N ASP A 91 3.18 -1.70 -39.59
CA ASP A 91 4.46 -1.73 -40.33
C ASP A 91 5.64 -1.53 -39.37
N LYS A 92 6.51 -2.54 -39.28
CA LYS A 92 7.72 -2.54 -38.43
C LYS A 92 8.65 -1.34 -38.67
N ASN A 93 8.65 -0.80 -39.88
CA ASN A 93 9.51 0.31 -40.27
C ASN A 93 8.81 1.67 -40.11
N PHE A 94 7.56 1.69 -39.65
CA PHE A 94 6.75 2.91 -39.47
C PHE A 94 6.65 3.80 -40.71
N GLN A 95 6.51 3.18 -41.88
CA GLN A 95 6.34 3.90 -43.16
C GLN A 95 4.88 4.00 -43.56
N LYS A 96 3.98 3.22 -42.97
CA LYS A 96 2.56 3.15 -43.31
C LYS A 96 1.70 3.17 -42.06
N GLU A 97 0.57 3.89 -42.14
CA GLU A 97 -0.49 3.89 -41.10
C GLU A 97 0.06 4.07 -39.67
N VAL A 98 0.85 5.12 -39.47
CA VAL A 98 1.49 5.39 -38.19
C VAL A 98 0.61 6.29 -37.35
N LEU A 99 0.18 5.77 -36.18
CA LEU A 99 -0.40 6.59 -35.12
C LEU A 99 0.74 7.22 -34.33
N ILE A 100 0.71 8.55 -34.22
CA ILE A 100 1.70 9.33 -33.49
C ILE A 100 1.01 10.05 -32.32
N GLY A 101 1.59 9.94 -31.12
CA GLY A 101 1.20 10.71 -29.95
C GLY A 101 2.38 11.51 -29.42
N GLU A 102 2.11 12.69 -28.89
CA GLU A 102 3.09 13.54 -28.19
C GLU A 102 2.53 13.93 -26.83
N ARG A 103 3.30 13.71 -25.77
CA ARG A 103 2.86 13.91 -24.37
C ARG A 103 4.02 14.46 -23.52
N ALA A 104 3.65 15.13 -22.43
CA ALA A 104 4.58 15.56 -21.40
C ALA A 104 4.84 14.47 -20.33
N TRP A 105 4.28 13.29 -20.51
CA TRP A 105 4.33 12.16 -19.56
C TRP A 105 4.66 10.85 -20.26
N ALA A 106 5.10 9.86 -19.50
CA ALA A 106 5.68 8.59 -19.97
C ALA A 106 4.66 7.46 -20.16
N PHE A 107 3.43 7.79 -20.58
CA PHE A 107 2.37 6.81 -20.85
C PHE A 107 1.39 7.33 -21.89
N PHE A 108 0.66 6.42 -22.53
CA PHE A 108 -0.27 6.77 -23.60
C PHE A 108 -1.35 5.68 -23.77
N ASN A 109 -2.58 6.11 -24.01
CA ASN A 109 -3.65 5.24 -24.49
C ASN A 109 -4.25 5.85 -25.76
N PRO A 110 -4.32 5.11 -26.87
CA PRO A 110 -4.96 5.61 -28.09
C PRO A 110 -6.45 5.90 -27.85
N PHE A 111 -6.94 6.99 -28.46
CA PHE A 111 -8.37 7.34 -28.42
C PHE A 111 -9.15 6.62 -29.53
N GLN A 112 -8.69 5.44 -29.94
CA GLN A 112 -9.34 4.59 -30.92
C GLN A 112 -8.89 3.14 -30.75
N CYS A 113 -9.79 2.19 -30.99
CA CYS A 113 -9.40 0.78 -31.10
C CYS A 113 -8.45 0.57 -32.27
N LEU A 114 -7.50 -0.32 -32.08
CA LEU A 114 -6.57 -0.76 -33.10
C LEU A 114 -7.09 -2.04 -33.74
N ALA A 115 -6.77 -2.28 -35.02
CA ALA A 115 -7.15 -3.51 -35.69
C ALA A 115 -6.49 -4.76 -35.05
N GLN A 116 -7.16 -5.92 -35.18
CA GLN A 116 -6.59 -7.19 -34.78
C GLN A 116 -5.27 -7.48 -35.52
N GLY A 117 -4.37 -8.22 -34.85
CA GLY A 117 -3.12 -8.62 -35.44
C GLY A 117 -1.89 -8.10 -34.73
N LYS A 118 -0.78 -8.18 -35.43
CA LYS A 118 0.53 -7.80 -34.92
C LYS A 118 0.78 -6.32 -35.11
N TRP A 119 1.26 -5.66 -34.06
CA TRP A 119 1.59 -4.24 -34.02
C TRP A 119 3.01 -4.02 -33.54
N TYR A 120 3.60 -2.91 -33.92
CA TYR A 120 4.90 -2.43 -33.49
C TYR A 120 4.76 -1.04 -32.86
N TRP A 121 5.58 -0.77 -31.87
CA TRP A 121 5.60 0.53 -31.24
C TRP A 121 6.99 0.87 -30.73
N GLN A 122 7.25 2.14 -30.56
CA GLN A 122 8.41 2.68 -29.86
C GLN A 122 8.10 4.07 -29.34
N TYR A 123 8.88 4.50 -28.37
CA TYR A 123 8.79 5.86 -27.81
C TYR A 123 10.11 6.58 -28.00
N ALA A 124 10.08 7.91 -27.93
CA ALA A 124 11.25 8.77 -27.97
C ALA A 124 11.18 9.84 -26.87
N TYR A 125 12.31 10.18 -26.33
CA TYR A 125 12.52 11.41 -25.63
C TYR A 125 12.92 12.48 -26.65
N VAL A 126 12.22 13.61 -26.66
CA VAL A 126 12.54 14.75 -27.50
C VAL A 126 13.37 15.73 -26.69
N THR A 127 14.63 15.88 -27.03
CA THR A 127 15.54 16.81 -26.33
C THR A 127 15.10 18.27 -26.53
N PRO A 128 15.52 19.20 -25.65
CA PRO A 128 15.22 20.64 -25.83
C PRO A 128 15.64 21.21 -27.19
N GLY A 129 16.64 20.60 -27.84
CA GLY A 129 17.06 20.94 -29.21
C GLY A 129 16.25 20.28 -30.33
N GLY A 130 15.17 19.57 -30.01
CA GLY A 130 14.29 18.91 -30.99
C GLY A 130 14.80 17.58 -31.52
N LYS A 131 15.91 17.04 -31.00
CA LYS A 131 16.43 15.72 -31.37
C LYS A 131 15.62 14.63 -30.70
N GLU A 132 15.20 13.62 -31.46
CA GLU A 132 14.47 12.46 -30.95
C GLU A 132 15.45 11.33 -30.59
N GLU A 133 15.35 10.82 -29.36
CA GLU A 133 16.09 9.68 -28.85
C GLU A 133 15.14 8.48 -28.76
N TRP A 134 15.06 7.69 -29.83
CA TRP A 134 14.13 6.58 -29.96
C TRP A 134 14.57 5.34 -29.17
N SER A 135 13.60 4.68 -28.54
CA SER A 135 13.76 3.35 -27.94
C SER A 135 13.95 2.26 -29.02
N PRO A 136 14.33 1.03 -28.61
CA PRO A 136 14.12 -0.13 -29.46
C PRO A 136 12.66 -0.27 -29.92
N VAL A 137 12.45 -1.00 -31.01
CA VAL A 137 11.09 -1.30 -31.49
C VAL A 137 10.55 -2.50 -30.70
N TYR A 138 9.43 -2.32 -30.06
CA TYR A 138 8.67 -3.35 -29.39
C TYR A 138 7.56 -3.88 -30.32
N GLN A 139 7.09 -5.09 -30.07
CA GLN A 139 5.96 -5.67 -30.78
C GLN A 139 4.93 -6.22 -29.79
N PHE A 140 3.66 -6.18 -30.16
CA PHE A 140 2.57 -6.79 -29.40
C PHE A 140 1.51 -7.35 -30.36
N HIS A 141 0.56 -8.09 -29.82
CA HIS A 141 -0.53 -8.69 -30.58
C HIS A 141 -1.89 -8.37 -29.97
N ILE A 142 -2.84 -8.01 -30.83
CA ILE A 142 -4.26 -7.88 -30.48
C ILE A 142 -4.97 -9.12 -30.99
N GLY A 143 -5.45 -9.94 -30.06
CA GLY A 143 -6.18 -11.17 -30.36
C GLY A 143 -7.61 -10.90 -30.84
N LYS A 144 -8.24 -11.94 -31.40
CA LYS A 144 -9.64 -11.86 -31.84
C LYS A 144 -10.60 -11.62 -30.67
N ASP A 145 -10.26 -12.16 -29.49
CA ASP A 145 -11.11 -12.11 -28.30
C ASP A 145 -10.64 -11.02 -27.31
N THR A 146 -9.75 -10.12 -27.73
CA THR A 146 -9.32 -9.01 -26.90
C THR A 146 -10.49 -8.06 -26.69
N PRO A 147 -10.91 -7.79 -25.44
CA PRO A 147 -12.02 -6.88 -25.17
C PRO A 147 -11.77 -5.48 -25.72
N GLU A 148 -12.76 -4.94 -26.40
CA GLU A 148 -12.72 -3.59 -26.95
C GLU A 148 -13.58 -2.64 -26.13
N PHE A 149 -13.17 -1.39 -26.06
CA PHE A 149 -13.95 -0.33 -25.44
C PHE A 149 -13.84 0.96 -26.22
N ASN A 150 -14.84 1.80 -26.10
CA ASN A 150 -14.83 3.13 -26.69
C ASN A 150 -14.09 4.08 -25.75
N PRO A 151 -12.91 4.62 -26.10
CA PRO A 151 -12.28 5.64 -25.32
C PRO A 151 -13.23 6.82 -25.15
N PRO A 152 -13.24 7.50 -23.99
CA PRO A 152 -14.11 8.62 -23.74
C PRO A 152 -13.70 9.78 -24.66
N THR A 153 -14.69 10.49 -25.20
CA THR A 153 -14.43 11.81 -25.77
C THR A 153 -14.02 12.76 -24.65
N LEU A 154 -13.04 13.65 -24.93
CA LEU A 154 -12.64 14.68 -23.98
C LEU A 154 -13.65 15.83 -24.00
N GLU A 155 -14.88 15.51 -23.66
CA GLU A 155 -16.01 16.42 -23.61
C GLU A 155 -16.48 16.64 -22.18
N LYS A 156 -17.24 17.69 -21.97
CA LYS A 156 -17.81 18.01 -20.67
C LYS A 156 -18.75 16.90 -20.20
N VAL A 157 -18.47 16.38 -19.02
CA VAL A 157 -19.31 15.41 -18.33
C VAL A 157 -19.56 15.89 -16.91
N LEU A 158 -20.81 16.25 -16.63
CA LEU A 158 -21.23 16.49 -15.25
C LEU A 158 -21.41 15.16 -14.56
N ALA A 159 -20.46 14.82 -13.71
CA ALA A 159 -20.42 13.53 -13.04
C ALA A 159 -21.52 13.40 -11.97
N LYS A 160 -22.10 14.53 -11.52
CA LYS A 160 -23.05 14.62 -10.41
C LYS A 160 -22.66 13.68 -9.26
N LEU A 161 -21.35 13.59 -9.05
CA LEU A 161 -20.71 12.77 -8.04
C LEU A 161 -21.05 11.29 -8.17
N LEU A 162 -20.97 10.75 -9.40
CA LEU A 162 -21.18 9.37 -9.80
C LEU A 162 -22.55 9.11 -10.51
N ASP A 163 -22.64 8.00 -11.04
CA ASP A 163 -23.55 7.20 -11.83
C ASP A 163 -25.08 7.50 -11.70
N ALA A 164 -25.47 8.74 -11.90
CA ALA A 164 -26.84 9.15 -11.70
C ALA A 164 -27.50 9.70 -12.98
N ASP A 165 -27.81 8.84 -13.92
CA ASP A 165 -28.56 9.22 -15.11
C ASP A 165 -30.06 9.36 -14.81
N ASP A 166 -30.58 8.63 -13.83
CA ASP A 166 -31.99 8.68 -13.42
C ASP A 166 -32.15 9.18 -11.98
N TRP A 167 -32.22 10.49 -11.82
CA TRP A 167 -32.39 11.13 -10.52
C TRP A 167 -33.75 10.84 -9.87
N GLU A 168 -34.80 10.56 -10.62
CA GLU A 168 -36.10 10.22 -10.04
C GLU A 168 -36.07 8.86 -9.36
N GLU A 169 -35.42 7.87 -10.00
CA GLU A 169 -35.21 6.56 -9.42
C GLU A 169 -34.35 6.66 -8.15
N ILE A 170 -33.25 7.40 -8.20
CA ILE A 170 -32.34 7.58 -7.07
C ILE A 170 -33.04 8.29 -5.92
N ILE A 171 -33.80 9.34 -6.16
CA ILE A 171 -34.57 10.05 -5.14
C ILE A 171 -35.57 9.09 -4.49
N THR A 172 -36.28 8.30 -5.30
CA THR A 172 -37.28 7.33 -4.82
C THR A 172 -36.61 6.23 -3.97
N LYS A 173 -35.53 5.65 -4.44
CA LYS A 173 -34.74 4.64 -3.73
C LYS A 173 -34.28 5.14 -2.35
N ASN A 174 -33.85 6.40 -2.28
CA ASN A 174 -33.23 6.97 -1.08
C ASN A 174 -34.23 7.66 -0.11
N LYS A 175 -35.52 7.70 -0.43
CA LYS A 175 -36.49 8.41 0.39
C LYS A 175 -36.52 7.99 1.86
N ASN A 176 -36.29 6.70 2.13
CA ASN A 176 -36.28 6.11 3.47
C ASN A 176 -34.90 5.47 3.81
N ASN A 177 -33.85 5.81 3.06
CA ASN A 177 -32.52 5.28 3.31
C ASN A 177 -31.84 6.05 4.46
N PRO A 178 -31.46 5.39 5.57
CA PRO A 178 -30.78 6.05 6.70
C PRO A 178 -29.50 6.78 6.31
N GLU A 179 -28.74 6.26 5.35
CA GLU A 179 -27.50 6.90 4.89
C GLU A 179 -27.79 8.18 4.11
N ALA A 180 -28.82 8.21 3.29
CA ALA A 180 -29.28 9.42 2.61
C ALA A 180 -29.86 10.44 3.60
N GLN A 181 -30.60 9.98 4.61
CA GLN A 181 -31.10 10.82 5.68
C GLN A 181 -29.97 11.51 6.44
N ALA A 182 -28.85 10.83 6.67
CA ALA A 182 -27.68 11.42 7.33
C ALA A 182 -27.11 12.64 6.58
N TYR A 183 -27.13 12.64 5.24
CA TYR A 183 -26.79 13.85 4.45
C TYR A 183 -27.76 14.99 4.68
N MET A 184 -29.06 14.70 4.67
CA MET A 184 -30.09 15.73 4.87
C MET A 184 -30.03 16.31 6.28
N ASP A 185 -29.79 15.49 7.28
CA ASP A 185 -29.63 15.93 8.68
C ASP A 185 -28.38 16.80 8.85
N LYS A 186 -27.26 16.41 8.25
CA LYS A 186 -26.04 17.21 8.26
C LYS A 186 -26.23 18.53 7.53
N ALA A 187 -26.82 18.51 6.35
CA ALA A 187 -27.13 19.73 5.59
C ALA A 187 -28.10 20.68 6.34
N SER A 188 -29.07 20.13 7.05
CA SER A 188 -30.00 20.91 7.87
C SER A 188 -29.27 21.53 9.07
N ARG A 189 -28.36 20.81 9.70
CA ARG A 189 -27.51 21.39 10.76
C ARG A 189 -26.63 22.53 10.24
N CYS A 190 -26.11 22.43 9.02
CA CYS A 190 -25.31 23.51 8.41
C CYS A 190 -26.11 24.81 8.30
N ILE A 191 -27.40 24.74 7.88
CA ILE A 191 -28.27 25.90 7.75
C ILE A 191 -28.52 26.56 9.11
N SER A 192 -28.64 25.79 10.21
CA SER A 192 -28.87 26.33 11.55
C SER A 192 -27.59 26.80 12.26
N HIS A 193 -26.41 26.48 11.71
CA HIS A 193 -25.11 26.85 12.30
C HIS A 193 -24.26 27.56 11.23
N PRO A 194 -24.29 28.88 11.16
CA PRO A 194 -23.56 29.65 10.16
C PRO A 194 -22.05 29.42 10.27
N LEU A 195 -21.36 29.58 9.15
CA LEU A 195 -19.91 29.48 9.09
C LEU A 195 -19.26 30.61 9.91
N LYS A 196 -18.30 30.27 10.74
CA LYS A 196 -17.44 31.25 11.42
C LYS A 196 -16.25 31.59 10.57
N HIS A 197 -15.68 32.78 10.76
CA HIS A 197 -14.47 33.18 10.07
C HIS A 197 -13.29 32.26 10.42
N LEU A 198 -12.53 31.85 9.42
CA LEU A 198 -11.38 30.96 9.59
C LEU A 198 -10.36 31.53 10.60
N GLN A 199 -10.16 32.86 10.58
CA GLN A 199 -9.19 33.54 11.44
C GLN A 199 -9.49 33.41 12.92
N GLU A 200 -10.76 33.22 13.27
CA GLU A 200 -11.20 33.08 14.67
C GLU A 200 -11.07 31.64 15.17
N GLU A 201 -10.91 30.67 14.26
CA GLU A 201 -10.91 29.26 14.59
C GLU A 201 -9.53 28.61 14.52
N ILE A 202 -8.55 29.20 13.84
CA ILE A 202 -7.20 28.65 13.78
C ILE A 202 -6.45 28.91 15.07
N ASP A 203 -6.18 27.85 15.82
CA ASP A 203 -5.30 27.91 16.97
C ASP A 203 -3.82 27.84 16.55
N THR A 204 -3.18 29.01 16.52
CA THR A 204 -1.75 29.13 16.18
C THR A 204 -0.84 29.06 17.41
N THR A 205 -1.37 28.92 18.62
CA THR A 205 -0.59 28.96 19.89
C THR A 205 0.55 27.95 19.87
N ASN A 206 0.27 26.74 19.38
CA ASN A 206 1.28 25.70 19.28
C ASN A 206 2.25 25.87 18.09
N VAL A 207 1.80 26.54 17.05
CA VAL A 207 2.59 26.77 15.84
C VAL A 207 3.74 27.74 16.11
N VAL A 208 3.46 28.82 16.84
CA VAL A 208 4.46 29.86 17.11
C VAL A 208 5.57 29.41 18.06
N THR A 209 5.34 28.37 18.86
CA THR A 209 6.37 27.80 19.74
C THR A 209 7.36 26.88 19.06
N LEU A 210 7.07 26.45 17.84
CA LEU A 210 7.93 25.54 17.08
C LEU A 210 9.07 26.32 16.40
N THR A 211 10.30 25.96 16.72
CA THR A 211 11.50 26.58 16.14
C THR A 211 11.89 25.95 14.80
N ASN A 212 11.62 24.66 14.61
CA ASN A 212 11.87 23.97 13.35
C ASN A 212 10.82 24.39 12.30
N VAL A 213 11.28 24.91 11.18
CA VAL A 213 10.42 25.45 10.10
C VAL A 213 9.48 24.39 9.54
N VAL A 214 9.98 23.17 9.26
CA VAL A 214 9.17 22.07 8.69
C VAL A 214 8.06 21.64 9.67
N GLN A 215 8.39 21.57 10.96
CA GLN A 215 7.39 21.23 11.98
C GLN A 215 6.34 22.34 12.11
N ARG A 216 6.77 23.61 12.09
CA ARG A 216 5.87 24.77 12.17
C ARG A 216 4.89 24.82 11.01
N GLU A 217 5.37 24.69 9.77
CA GLU A 217 4.52 24.64 8.57
C GLU A 217 3.56 23.45 8.61
N SER A 218 4.05 22.27 8.96
CA SER A 218 3.21 21.08 9.11
C SER A 218 2.12 21.25 10.17
N ALA A 219 2.40 21.96 11.25
CA ALA A 219 1.40 22.25 12.28
C ALA A 219 0.35 23.26 11.80
N LEU A 220 0.76 24.30 11.07
CA LEU A 220 -0.16 25.29 10.47
C LEU A 220 -1.10 24.63 9.45
N ILE A 221 -0.56 23.84 8.53
CA ILE A 221 -1.33 23.07 7.57
C ILE A 221 -2.39 22.22 8.26
N ARG A 222 -2.01 21.60 9.38
CA ARG A 222 -2.92 20.74 10.12
C ARG A 222 -4.04 21.51 10.82
N GLU A 223 -3.75 22.65 11.44
CA GLU A 223 -4.81 23.45 12.08
C GLU A 223 -5.81 23.96 11.04
N SER A 224 -5.32 24.44 9.90
CA SER A 224 -6.16 24.81 8.77
C SER A 224 -7.00 23.62 8.27
N ARG A 225 -6.40 22.44 8.19
CA ARG A 225 -7.05 21.23 7.69
C ARG A 225 -8.27 20.82 8.49
N LYS A 226 -8.27 21.00 9.80
CA LYS A 226 -9.45 20.68 10.64
C LYS A 226 -10.70 21.43 10.17
N ILE A 227 -10.51 22.68 9.76
CA ILE A 227 -11.60 23.54 9.30
C ILE A 227 -11.98 23.19 7.87
N VAL A 228 -10.99 23.03 7.00
CA VAL A 228 -11.19 22.72 5.58
C VAL A 228 -11.90 21.39 5.41
N ASP A 229 -11.46 20.33 6.12
CA ASP A 229 -12.08 19.00 6.08
C ASP A 229 -13.53 19.03 6.60
N ARG A 230 -13.79 19.82 7.65
CA ARG A 230 -15.17 20.01 8.16
C ARG A 230 -16.05 20.68 7.12
N GLU A 231 -15.57 21.74 6.49
CA GLU A 231 -16.36 22.48 5.51
C GLU A 231 -16.51 21.71 4.20
N GLU A 232 -15.56 20.88 3.79
CA GLU A 232 -15.75 19.92 2.70
C GLU A 232 -16.96 19.01 2.98
N ALA A 233 -16.98 18.41 4.16
CA ALA A 233 -18.08 17.55 4.56
C ALA A 233 -19.43 18.28 4.64
N ASN A 234 -19.44 19.55 5.00
CA ASN A 234 -20.65 20.39 5.03
C ASN A 234 -21.13 20.72 3.61
N VAL A 235 -20.22 21.20 2.73
CA VAL A 235 -20.55 21.54 1.35
C VAL A 235 -21.02 20.28 0.58
N GLU A 236 -20.32 19.17 0.73
CA GLU A 236 -20.74 17.89 0.12
C GLU A 236 -22.16 17.50 0.59
N ALA A 237 -22.45 17.57 1.90
CA ALA A 237 -23.77 17.26 2.40
C ALA A 237 -24.85 18.17 1.82
N LEU A 238 -24.58 19.47 1.70
CA LEU A 238 -25.50 20.43 1.10
C LEU A 238 -25.76 20.14 -0.39
N VAL A 239 -24.71 19.85 -1.14
CA VAL A 239 -24.83 19.45 -2.56
C VAL A 239 -25.69 18.19 -2.70
N ARG A 240 -25.39 17.15 -1.93
CA ARG A 240 -26.08 15.87 -1.99
C ARG A 240 -27.54 15.97 -1.51
N ALA A 241 -27.79 16.74 -0.44
CA ALA A 241 -29.13 17.02 0.02
C ALA A 241 -29.96 17.76 -1.03
N TYR A 242 -29.37 18.73 -1.75
CA TYR A 242 -30.01 19.36 -2.90
C TYR A 242 -30.32 18.34 -4.01
N LEU A 243 -29.37 17.51 -4.38
CA LEU A 243 -29.58 16.51 -5.43
C LEU A 243 -30.73 15.54 -5.09
N LEU A 244 -30.83 15.12 -3.82
CA LEU A 244 -31.86 14.19 -3.34
C LEU A 244 -33.23 14.83 -3.15
N THR A 245 -33.30 16.13 -2.82
CA THR A 245 -34.56 16.78 -2.45
C THR A 245 -35.05 17.87 -3.43
N LYS A 246 -34.11 18.39 -4.25
CA LYS A 246 -34.29 19.58 -5.11
C LYS A 246 -34.62 20.85 -4.34
N ASP A 247 -34.46 20.87 -3.01
CA ASP A 247 -34.74 22.07 -2.17
C ASP A 247 -33.57 23.07 -2.30
N LYS A 248 -33.89 24.22 -2.88
CA LYS A 248 -32.92 25.32 -3.14
C LYS A 248 -32.30 25.94 -1.88
N LYS A 249 -32.84 25.66 -0.69
CA LYS A 249 -32.20 26.14 0.56
C LYS A 249 -30.80 25.58 0.73
N TYR A 250 -30.56 24.32 0.32
CA TYR A 250 -29.26 23.68 0.39
C TYR A 250 -28.24 24.28 -0.59
N TYR A 251 -28.71 24.64 -1.80
CA TYR A 251 -27.90 25.39 -2.74
C TYR A 251 -27.47 26.74 -2.17
N ARG A 252 -28.41 27.54 -1.65
CA ARG A 252 -28.12 28.86 -1.10
C ARG A 252 -27.06 28.79 -0.01
N GLU A 253 -27.24 27.90 0.96
CA GLU A 253 -26.25 27.72 2.04
C GLU A 253 -24.90 27.20 1.53
N GLY A 254 -24.90 26.23 0.59
CA GLY A 254 -23.66 25.69 0.00
C GLY A 254 -22.84 26.77 -0.71
N ILE A 255 -23.47 27.63 -1.50
CA ILE A 255 -22.79 28.73 -2.17
C ILE A 255 -22.35 29.81 -1.18
N ASN A 256 -23.14 30.14 -0.16
CA ASN A 256 -22.75 31.08 0.88
C ASN A 256 -21.47 30.64 1.59
N ARG A 257 -21.40 29.38 2.04
CA ARG A 257 -20.23 28.82 2.68
C ARG A 257 -19.01 28.82 1.76
N LEU A 258 -19.18 28.39 0.53
CA LEU A 258 -18.09 28.31 -0.42
C LEU A 258 -17.58 29.69 -0.82
N SER A 259 -18.45 30.66 -1.04
CA SER A 259 -18.06 32.07 -1.32
C SER A 259 -17.28 32.68 -0.15
N GLU A 260 -17.70 32.41 1.08
CA GLU A 260 -16.96 32.85 2.28
C GLU A 260 -15.55 32.25 2.32
N ILE A 261 -15.44 30.91 2.16
CA ILE A 261 -14.15 30.20 2.17
C ILE A 261 -13.23 30.70 1.06
N LEU A 262 -13.76 30.91 -0.15
CA LEU A 262 -12.99 31.40 -1.28
C LEU A 262 -12.55 32.87 -1.13
N SER A 263 -13.20 33.64 -0.25
CA SER A 263 -12.76 35.00 0.10
C SER A 263 -11.54 35.02 1.02
N TRP A 264 -11.19 33.91 1.66
CA TRP A 264 -10.08 33.84 2.61
C TRP A 264 -8.73 33.84 1.90
N GLN A 265 -7.69 34.36 2.60
CA GLN A 265 -6.33 34.39 2.03
C GLN A 265 -5.74 32.99 1.93
N THR A 266 -5.76 32.43 0.74
CA THR A 266 -5.33 31.05 0.44
C THR A 266 -3.90 30.73 0.89
N SER A 267 -2.95 31.66 0.69
CA SER A 267 -1.53 31.45 1.03
C SER A 267 -1.28 31.23 2.52
N LYS A 268 -2.14 31.74 3.39
CA LYS A 268 -2.00 31.60 4.84
C LYS A 268 -2.80 30.45 5.42
N TYR A 269 -3.99 30.19 4.90
CA TYR A 269 -4.94 29.27 5.51
C TYR A 269 -5.10 27.95 4.74
N PHE A 270 -4.81 27.95 3.45
CA PHE A 270 -4.91 26.77 2.59
C PHE A 270 -3.54 26.29 2.12
N ALA A 271 -2.49 26.52 2.95
CA ALA A 271 -1.18 25.95 2.67
C ALA A 271 -1.25 24.41 2.62
N GLY A 272 -0.45 23.83 1.72
CA GLY A 272 -0.32 22.38 1.56
C GLY A 272 -1.35 21.76 0.62
N ASP A 273 -0.90 20.73 -0.07
CA ASP A 273 -1.67 20.08 -1.13
C ASP A 273 -2.97 19.44 -0.65
N PHE A 274 -3.00 18.93 0.57
CA PHE A 274 -4.23 18.37 1.13
C PHE A 274 -5.32 19.42 1.29
N ASN A 275 -5.00 20.62 1.75
CA ASN A 275 -5.99 21.70 1.92
C ASN A 275 -6.46 22.23 0.55
N LEU A 276 -5.55 22.38 -0.40
CA LEU A 276 -5.88 22.78 -1.76
C LEU A 276 -6.71 21.71 -2.48
N SER A 277 -6.37 20.43 -2.30
CA SER A 277 -7.15 19.31 -2.84
C SER A 277 -8.60 19.32 -2.30
N THR A 278 -8.78 19.57 -1.01
CA THR A 278 -10.10 19.68 -0.39
C THR A 278 -10.88 20.88 -0.94
N LEU A 279 -10.20 22.01 -1.14
CA LEU A 279 -10.83 23.19 -1.72
C LEU A 279 -11.26 22.97 -3.18
N LEU A 280 -10.44 22.28 -3.97
CA LEU A 280 -10.78 21.85 -5.32
C LEU A 280 -11.99 20.90 -5.30
N SER A 281 -12.04 19.94 -4.36
CA SER A 281 -13.16 19.01 -4.16
C SER A 281 -14.48 19.74 -3.90
N MET A 282 -14.47 20.68 -2.96
CA MET A 282 -15.67 21.49 -2.64
C MET A 282 -16.17 22.27 -3.84
N SER A 283 -15.26 22.96 -4.53
CA SER A 283 -15.60 23.81 -5.69
C SER A 283 -16.13 22.96 -6.84
N THR A 284 -15.51 21.82 -7.12
CA THR A 284 -15.95 20.90 -8.17
C THR A 284 -17.29 20.28 -7.83
N SER A 285 -17.50 19.84 -6.60
CA SER A 285 -18.79 19.26 -6.17
C SER A 285 -19.92 20.27 -6.27
N ALA A 286 -19.70 21.53 -5.86
CA ALA A 286 -20.70 22.58 -5.96
C ALA A 286 -20.97 22.98 -7.42
N TYR A 287 -19.91 23.11 -8.23
CA TYR A 287 -20.04 23.39 -9.66
C TYR A 287 -20.87 22.31 -10.39
N ASP A 288 -20.53 21.05 -10.17
CA ASP A 288 -21.22 19.91 -10.77
C ASP A 288 -22.66 19.76 -10.27
N GLY A 289 -22.86 19.76 -8.95
CA GLY A 289 -24.17 19.49 -8.34
C GLY A 289 -25.17 20.63 -8.45
N PHE A 290 -24.70 21.88 -8.43
CA PHE A 290 -25.54 23.09 -8.55
C PHE A 290 -25.55 23.70 -9.94
N TYR A 291 -24.95 23.07 -10.95
CA TYR A 291 -24.67 23.63 -12.27
C TYR A 291 -25.81 24.46 -12.86
N ASN A 292 -27.04 23.94 -12.80
CA ASN A 292 -28.23 24.61 -13.38
C ASN A 292 -28.81 25.77 -12.52
N LEU A 293 -28.27 25.98 -11.32
CA LEU A 293 -28.72 27.04 -10.40
C LEU A 293 -27.74 28.20 -10.27
N LEU A 294 -26.47 27.96 -10.64
CA LEU A 294 -25.40 28.95 -10.50
C LEU A 294 -25.68 30.20 -11.31
N SER A 295 -25.61 31.35 -10.67
CA SER A 295 -25.52 32.63 -11.37
C SER A 295 -24.18 32.75 -12.13
N PRO A 296 -24.08 33.62 -13.14
CA PRO A 296 -22.84 33.83 -13.87
C PRO A 296 -21.64 34.18 -12.98
N SER A 297 -21.85 34.97 -11.92
CA SER A 297 -20.81 35.36 -10.97
C SER A 297 -20.38 34.21 -10.06
N GLU A 298 -21.28 33.40 -9.56
CA GLU A 298 -21.00 32.23 -8.77
C GLU A 298 -20.26 31.16 -9.60
N LYS A 299 -20.72 30.95 -10.82
CA LYS A 299 -20.07 30.04 -11.77
C LYS A 299 -18.64 30.48 -12.05
N GLN A 300 -18.39 31.75 -12.31
CA GLN A 300 -17.06 32.28 -12.55
C GLN A 300 -16.15 32.12 -11.33
N LEU A 301 -16.65 32.41 -10.11
CA LEU A 301 -15.91 32.26 -8.88
C LEU A 301 -15.42 30.78 -8.70
N LEU A 302 -16.29 29.82 -8.99
CA LEU A 302 -15.94 28.40 -8.88
C LEU A 302 -14.94 28.00 -9.96
N LEU A 303 -15.15 28.42 -11.22
CA LEU A 303 -14.24 28.12 -12.33
C LEU A 303 -12.85 28.71 -12.12
N ASP A 304 -12.74 29.94 -11.61
CA ASP A 304 -11.44 30.58 -11.31
C ASP A 304 -10.67 29.77 -10.25
N ASN A 305 -11.35 29.36 -9.19
CA ASN A 305 -10.72 28.54 -8.16
C ASN A 305 -10.31 27.15 -8.68
N ILE A 306 -11.19 26.48 -9.42
CA ILE A 306 -10.91 25.18 -10.03
C ILE A 306 -9.70 25.30 -10.97
N ARG A 307 -9.66 26.35 -11.82
CA ARG A 307 -8.57 26.59 -12.75
C ARG A 307 -7.23 26.80 -12.03
N ASN A 308 -7.22 27.65 -11.00
CA ASN A 308 -5.99 27.97 -10.27
C ASN A 308 -5.39 26.74 -9.58
N ILE A 309 -6.21 25.96 -8.90
CA ILE A 309 -5.74 24.76 -8.16
C ILE A 309 -5.48 23.62 -9.15
N GLY A 310 -6.33 23.42 -10.16
CA GLY A 310 -6.15 22.39 -11.18
C GLY A 310 -4.86 22.56 -11.96
N ASN A 311 -4.53 23.79 -12.38
CA ASN A 311 -3.26 24.10 -13.02
C ASN A 311 -2.07 23.86 -12.11
N LYS A 312 -2.14 24.24 -10.82
CA LYS A 312 -1.09 23.93 -9.87
C LYS A 312 -0.83 22.43 -9.82
N PHE A 313 -1.86 21.64 -9.57
CA PHE A 313 -1.69 20.18 -9.47
C PHE A 313 -1.23 19.55 -10.78
N TYR A 314 -1.82 19.92 -11.91
CA TYR A 314 -1.39 19.40 -13.19
C TYR A 314 0.10 19.69 -13.46
N ASN A 315 0.51 20.94 -13.31
CA ASN A 315 1.90 21.35 -13.58
C ASN A 315 2.90 20.71 -12.62
N GLU A 316 2.55 20.60 -11.34
CA GLU A 316 3.40 19.98 -10.34
C GLU A 316 3.54 18.48 -10.59
N TYR A 317 2.43 17.76 -10.74
CA TYR A 317 2.46 16.31 -10.87
C TYR A 317 2.91 15.82 -12.24
N VAL A 318 2.56 16.51 -13.32
CA VAL A 318 3.06 16.18 -14.66
C VAL A 318 4.57 16.32 -14.75
N ASN A 319 5.14 17.34 -14.15
CA ASN A 319 6.57 17.59 -14.18
C ASN A 319 7.36 16.75 -13.19
N HIS A 320 6.74 16.34 -12.10
CA HIS A 320 7.37 15.56 -11.03
C HIS A 320 6.79 14.14 -10.92
N LEU A 321 5.90 13.78 -11.83
CA LEU A 321 5.27 12.47 -11.79
C LEU A 321 6.32 11.39 -11.98
N GLU A 322 6.47 10.64 -10.94
CA GLU A 322 7.23 9.42 -10.99
C GLU A 322 6.44 8.37 -11.76
N ASN A 323 7.14 7.46 -12.38
CA ASN A 323 6.56 6.28 -12.98
C ASN A 323 5.86 5.37 -11.94
N ARG A 324 5.70 5.83 -10.71
CA ARG A 324 5.16 5.11 -9.57
C ARG A 324 4.11 5.92 -8.86
N ILE A 325 3.02 6.19 -9.55
CA ILE A 325 1.91 6.93 -8.95
C ILE A 325 1.36 6.24 -7.69
N ALA A 326 1.43 4.92 -7.61
CA ALA A 326 1.03 4.16 -6.43
C ALA A 326 1.89 4.45 -5.20
N ASP A 327 3.08 5.02 -5.36
CA ASP A 327 3.95 5.42 -4.25
C ASP A 327 3.56 6.77 -3.65
N ASN A 328 2.81 7.59 -4.37
CA ASN A 328 2.39 8.92 -3.92
C ASN A 328 0.90 8.97 -3.57
N HIS A 329 0.59 8.70 -2.30
CA HIS A 329 -0.79 8.71 -1.81
C HIS A 329 -1.46 10.09 -1.90
N VAL A 330 -0.71 11.18 -1.82
CA VAL A 330 -1.25 12.54 -1.99
C VAL A 330 -1.78 12.70 -3.40
N TRP A 331 -1.00 12.30 -4.39
CA TRP A 331 -1.42 12.36 -5.78
C TRP A 331 -2.64 11.47 -6.05
N GLN A 332 -2.66 10.26 -5.53
CA GLN A 332 -3.79 9.36 -5.72
C GLN A 332 -5.10 9.93 -5.14
N MET A 333 -5.05 10.62 -4.00
CA MET A 333 -6.21 11.33 -3.46
C MET A 333 -6.61 12.50 -4.37
N THR A 334 -5.64 13.31 -4.79
CA THR A 334 -5.86 14.49 -5.64
C THR A 334 -6.26 14.09 -7.06
N PHE A 335 -5.76 12.97 -7.56
CA PHE A 335 -6.06 12.43 -8.88
C PHE A 335 -7.57 12.30 -9.15
N ARG A 336 -8.30 11.71 -8.19
CA ARG A 336 -9.76 11.60 -8.28
C ARG A 336 -10.41 12.97 -8.44
N ILE A 337 -9.99 13.93 -7.63
CA ILE A 337 -10.56 15.28 -7.61
C ILE A 337 -10.22 16.00 -8.89
N LEU A 338 -8.98 15.93 -9.35
CA LEU A 338 -8.55 16.52 -10.62
C LEU A 338 -9.28 15.89 -11.82
N THR A 339 -9.49 14.59 -11.81
CA THR A 339 -10.27 13.89 -12.85
C THR A 339 -11.69 14.46 -12.93
N MET A 340 -12.38 14.57 -11.79
CA MET A 340 -13.74 15.10 -11.75
C MET A 340 -13.78 16.57 -12.18
N ALA A 341 -12.83 17.39 -11.71
CA ALA A 341 -12.72 18.79 -12.07
C ALA A 341 -12.45 18.97 -13.58
N ALA A 342 -11.55 18.16 -14.14
CA ALA A 342 -11.21 18.20 -15.55
C ALA A 342 -12.45 17.97 -16.43
N PHE A 343 -13.09 16.81 -16.27
CA PHE A 343 -14.25 16.46 -17.10
C PHE A 343 -15.46 17.38 -16.87
N ALA A 344 -15.70 17.83 -15.65
CA ALA A 344 -16.80 18.76 -15.36
C ALA A 344 -16.61 20.13 -16.01
N THR A 345 -15.39 20.55 -16.33
CA THR A 345 -15.08 21.92 -16.77
C THR A 345 -14.52 22.01 -18.19
N VAL A 346 -14.42 20.90 -18.94
CA VAL A 346 -14.04 20.92 -20.37
C VAL A 346 -14.95 21.91 -21.13
N GLY A 347 -14.33 22.72 -21.97
CA GLY A 347 -15.01 23.74 -22.75
C GLY A 347 -15.28 25.06 -22.01
N GLU A 348 -15.06 25.11 -20.68
CA GLU A 348 -15.20 26.34 -19.89
C GLU A 348 -13.86 26.78 -19.29
N ILE A 349 -13.02 25.84 -18.86
CA ILE A 349 -11.62 26.09 -18.51
C ILE A 349 -10.74 25.64 -19.69
N PRO A 350 -9.92 26.53 -20.26
CA PRO A 350 -9.11 26.22 -21.45
C PRO A 350 -8.19 25.00 -21.27
N GLU A 351 -7.65 24.81 -20.06
CA GLU A 351 -6.71 23.75 -19.75
C GLU A 351 -7.38 22.42 -19.38
N ALA A 352 -8.68 22.40 -19.14
CA ALA A 352 -9.39 21.23 -18.62
C ALA A 352 -9.33 20.01 -19.55
N SER A 353 -9.31 20.21 -20.86
CA SER A 353 -9.14 19.12 -21.83
C SER A 353 -7.77 18.45 -21.72
N VAL A 354 -6.72 19.22 -21.40
CA VAL A 354 -5.37 18.68 -21.15
C VAL A 354 -5.34 17.89 -19.85
N TRP A 355 -5.99 18.39 -18.80
CA TRP A 355 -6.11 17.64 -17.55
C TRP A 355 -6.91 16.34 -17.74
N ALA A 356 -7.98 16.37 -18.52
CA ALA A 356 -8.80 15.19 -18.81
C ALA A 356 -8.00 14.14 -19.60
N ASP A 357 -7.25 14.55 -20.63
CA ASP A 357 -6.34 13.68 -21.37
C ASP A 357 -5.31 13.04 -20.42
N TYR A 358 -4.66 13.84 -19.57
CA TYR A 358 -3.70 13.36 -18.60
C TYR A 358 -4.33 12.33 -17.64
N CYS A 359 -5.42 12.67 -16.99
CA CYS A 359 -6.07 11.81 -16.00
C CYS A 359 -6.56 10.48 -16.61
N TYR A 360 -7.12 10.55 -17.83
CA TYR A 360 -7.55 9.34 -18.53
C TYR A 360 -6.37 8.42 -18.87
N ASN A 361 -5.33 8.97 -19.47
CA ASN A 361 -4.14 8.18 -19.81
C ASN A 361 -3.44 7.64 -18.58
N GLU A 362 -3.34 8.41 -17.49
CA GLU A 362 -2.76 7.98 -16.23
C GLU A 362 -3.51 6.80 -15.63
N TRP A 363 -4.84 6.89 -15.55
CA TRP A 363 -5.66 5.81 -15.04
C TRP A 363 -5.47 4.53 -15.85
N ILE A 364 -5.61 4.63 -17.15
CA ILE A 364 -5.50 3.46 -18.04
C ILE A 364 -4.13 2.80 -17.95
N SER A 365 -3.06 3.57 -17.81
CA SER A 365 -1.69 3.06 -17.87
C SER A 365 -1.14 2.59 -16.52
N ARG A 366 -1.61 3.16 -15.40
CA ARG A 366 -0.95 3.01 -14.10
C ARG A 366 -1.78 2.38 -13.01
N LEU A 367 -3.07 2.67 -12.98
CA LEU A 367 -3.94 2.25 -11.90
C LEU A 367 -4.75 1.00 -12.31
N PRO A 368 -5.25 0.22 -11.37
CA PRO A 368 -5.35 0.51 -9.93
C PRO A 368 -4.07 0.31 -9.13
N GLY A 369 -3.11 -0.48 -9.55
CA GLY A 369 -1.89 -0.74 -8.81
C GLY A 369 -0.73 -1.19 -9.66
N LEU A 370 0.46 -1.20 -9.07
CA LEU A 370 1.71 -1.63 -9.71
C LEU A 370 1.94 -3.15 -9.65
N ASN A 371 1.00 -3.90 -9.11
CA ASN A 371 1.05 -5.34 -8.96
C ASN A 371 -0.26 -5.98 -9.41
N LYS A 372 -0.28 -7.28 -9.56
CA LYS A 372 -1.49 -8.06 -9.88
C LYS A 372 -2.10 -8.72 -8.66
N ASP A 373 -1.36 -8.81 -7.55
CA ASP A 373 -1.80 -9.50 -6.34
C ASP A 373 -2.83 -8.74 -5.51
N GLY A 374 -3.08 -7.47 -5.85
CA GLY A 374 -4.11 -6.65 -5.24
C GLY A 374 -3.75 -6.06 -3.88
N ALA A 375 -2.56 -6.32 -3.33
CA ALA A 375 -2.16 -5.78 -2.05
C ALA A 375 -1.56 -4.37 -2.17
N TRP A 376 -1.32 -3.72 -1.04
CA TRP A 376 -0.84 -2.34 -0.96
C TRP A 376 0.51 -2.26 -0.24
N HIS A 377 1.52 -1.73 -0.91
CA HIS A 377 2.92 -1.84 -0.49
C HIS A 377 3.34 -0.92 0.67
N ASN A 378 2.69 0.22 0.87
CA ASN A 378 3.06 1.19 1.91
C ASN A 378 2.17 1.17 3.15
N GLY A 379 1.45 0.08 3.34
CA GLY A 379 0.68 -0.23 4.54
C GLY A 379 -0.80 0.07 4.44
N ASP A 380 -1.55 -0.57 5.32
CA ASP A 380 -3.00 -0.57 5.33
C ASP A 380 -3.63 0.81 5.57
N SER A 381 -3.01 1.63 6.44
CA SER A 381 -3.46 3.01 6.69
C SER A 381 -3.45 3.87 5.42
N TYR A 382 -2.45 3.69 4.57
CA TYR A 382 -2.31 4.42 3.31
C TYR A 382 -3.06 3.79 2.15
N PHE A 383 -3.36 2.51 2.21
CA PHE A 383 -4.39 1.91 1.38
C PHE A 383 -5.74 2.59 1.62
N HIS A 384 -6.11 2.76 2.90
CA HIS A 384 -7.40 3.31 3.29
C HIS A 384 -7.66 4.74 2.76
N VAL A 385 -6.63 5.58 2.65
CA VAL A 385 -6.80 6.95 2.12
C VAL A 385 -7.11 7.00 0.62
N ASN A 386 -6.90 5.90 -0.11
CA ASN A 386 -7.12 5.79 -1.54
C ASN A 386 -8.44 5.10 -1.94
N ILE A 387 -9.22 4.59 -1.00
CA ILE A 387 -10.42 3.79 -1.31
C ILE A 387 -11.44 4.52 -2.19
N ARG A 388 -11.62 5.82 -2.03
CA ARG A 388 -12.52 6.60 -2.92
C ARG A 388 -11.98 6.65 -4.34
N THR A 389 -10.71 6.88 -4.53
CA THR A 389 -10.08 6.90 -5.86
C THR A 389 -10.22 5.55 -6.54
N LEU A 390 -10.01 4.47 -5.79
CA LEU A 390 -10.09 3.09 -6.31
C LEU A 390 -11.51 2.67 -6.71
N ILE A 391 -12.55 3.35 -6.25
CA ILE A 391 -13.94 3.07 -6.64
C ILE A 391 -14.49 4.15 -7.57
N GLU A 392 -14.36 5.43 -7.22
CA GLU A 392 -15.03 6.52 -7.93
C GLU A 392 -14.45 6.75 -9.33
N VAL A 393 -13.13 6.61 -9.50
CA VAL A 393 -12.49 6.83 -10.81
C VAL A 393 -12.82 5.72 -11.81
N PRO A 394 -12.65 4.42 -11.49
CA PRO A 394 -13.04 3.37 -12.43
C PRO A 394 -14.55 3.33 -12.68
N ALA A 395 -15.39 3.65 -11.70
CA ALA A 395 -16.83 3.78 -11.91
C ALA A 395 -17.15 4.89 -12.91
N PHE A 396 -16.50 6.04 -12.77
CA PHE A 396 -16.64 7.16 -13.71
C PHE A 396 -16.18 6.79 -15.11
N PHE A 397 -14.97 6.26 -15.27
CA PHE A 397 -14.46 5.86 -16.58
C PHE A 397 -15.23 4.70 -17.19
N SER A 398 -15.72 3.76 -16.40
CA SER A 398 -16.58 2.66 -16.89
C SER A 398 -17.88 3.21 -17.48
N ARG A 399 -18.49 4.20 -16.84
CA ARG A 399 -19.72 4.84 -17.30
C ARG A 399 -19.52 5.55 -18.62
N ILE A 400 -18.48 6.38 -18.75
CA ILE A 400 -18.28 7.21 -19.96
C ILE A 400 -17.68 6.45 -21.14
N SER A 401 -17.04 5.29 -20.91
CA SER A 401 -16.46 4.46 -21.97
C SER A 401 -17.27 3.20 -22.30
N GLY A 402 -18.20 2.80 -21.42
CA GLY A 402 -18.91 1.52 -21.55
C GLY A 402 -18.07 0.28 -21.23
N PHE A 403 -16.80 0.44 -20.79
CA PHE A 403 -15.92 -0.67 -20.42
C PHE A 403 -15.91 -0.85 -18.91
N ASN A 404 -16.02 -2.11 -18.43
CA ASN A 404 -15.98 -2.40 -17.01
C ASN A 404 -14.54 -2.47 -16.48
N PHE A 405 -13.99 -1.38 -15.96
CA PHE A 405 -12.65 -1.32 -15.38
C PHE A 405 -12.49 -2.14 -14.10
N PHE A 406 -13.58 -2.54 -13.43
CA PHE A 406 -13.54 -3.47 -12.31
C PHE A 406 -13.34 -4.94 -12.73
N ALA A 407 -13.35 -5.23 -14.03
CA ALA A 407 -12.97 -6.54 -14.55
C ALA A 407 -11.47 -6.82 -14.43
N ASP A 408 -10.65 -5.81 -14.13
CA ASP A 408 -9.23 -6.01 -13.85
C ASP A 408 -9.06 -6.97 -12.66
N PRO A 409 -8.28 -8.06 -12.79
CA PRO A 409 -8.08 -9.05 -11.73
C PRO A 409 -7.59 -8.46 -10.42
N TRP A 410 -6.92 -7.31 -10.47
CA TRP A 410 -6.47 -6.59 -9.27
C TRP A 410 -7.61 -6.36 -8.26
N TYR A 411 -8.82 -6.03 -8.70
CA TYR A 411 -9.95 -5.76 -7.81
C TYR A 411 -10.44 -6.99 -7.04
N ASN A 412 -10.50 -8.15 -7.69
CA ASN A 412 -10.83 -9.39 -6.99
C ASN A 412 -9.74 -9.79 -6.00
N ASN A 413 -8.47 -9.64 -6.37
CA ASN A 413 -7.35 -9.89 -5.47
C ASN A 413 -7.31 -8.88 -4.33
N ASN A 414 -7.65 -7.62 -4.58
CA ASN A 414 -7.75 -6.60 -3.55
C ASN A 414 -8.87 -6.88 -2.54
N ALA A 415 -9.97 -7.50 -2.95
CA ALA A 415 -10.99 -7.98 -2.01
C ALA A 415 -10.41 -8.99 -1.01
N LEU A 416 -9.55 -9.90 -1.46
CA LEU A 416 -8.82 -10.83 -0.57
C LEU A 416 -7.84 -10.07 0.33
N TYR A 417 -7.09 -9.09 -0.21
CA TYR A 417 -6.21 -8.24 0.61
C TYR A 417 -6.98 -7.55 1.74
N VAL A 418 -8.14 -6.99 1.45
CA VAL A 418 -9.01 -6.34 2.45
C VAL A 418 -9.35 -7.30 3.59
N ILE A 419 -9.70 -8.54 3.27
CA ILE A 419 -10.11 -9.57 4.24
C ILE A 419 -8.92 -10.06 5.07
N TYR A 420 -7.84 -10.48 4.42
CA TYR A 420 -6.69 -11.06 5.12
C TYR A 420 -5.88 -10.02 5.89
N GLN A 421 -5.69 -8.82 5.34
CA GLN A 421 -4.94 -7.75 6.01
C GLN A 421 -5.63 -7.28 7.29
N GLN A 422 -6.95 -7.29 7.31
CA GLN A 422 -7.72 -6.93 8.50
C GLN A 422 -8.99 -7.79 8.58
N PRO A 423 -8.92 -9.00 9.13
CA PRO A 423 -10.09 -9.85 9.33
C PRO A 423 -11.20 -9.15 10.13
N PRO A 424 -12.44 -9.63 10.07
CA PRO A 424 -13.54 -9.06 10.86
C PRO A 424 -13.13 -8.88 12.33
N PHE A 425 -13.43 -7.71 12.90
CA PHE A 425 -13.10 -7.30 14.28
C PHE A 425 -11.64 -7.35 14.69
N SER A 426 -10.74 -7.60 13.75
CA SER A 426 -9.31 -7.70 14.01
C SER A 426 -8.57 -6.38 13.79
N LYS A 427 -7.46 -6.21 14.50
CA LYS A 427 -6.44 -5.23 14.16
C LYS A 427 -5.81 -5.60 12.81
N SER A 428 -5.43 -4.60 12.05
CA SER A 428 -4.72 -4.84 10.79
C SER A 428 -3.33 -5.48 11.02
N GLY A 429 -2.87 -6.28 10.06
CA GLY A 429 -1.58 -6.96 10.10
C GLY A 429 -0.37 -6.07 10.34
N GLY A 430 -0.51 -4.75 10.19
CA GLY A 430 0.55 -3.78 10.45
C GLY A 430 1.43 -3.51 9.21
N HIS A 431 2.71 -3.30 9.44
CA HIS A 431 3.77 -3.14 8.43
C HIS A 431 3.75 -1.83 7.62
N GLY A 432 3.15 -0.76 8.12
CA GLY A 432 3.19 0.55 7.49
C GLY A 432 2.94 1.68 8.49
N ASN A 433 3.11 2.91 8.07
CA ASN A 433 2.85 4.08 8.90
C ASN A 433 1.43 4.07 9.46
N SER A 434 1.26 4.49 10.72
CA SER A 434 0.01 4.48 11.48
C SER A 434 -0.53 3.08 11.81
N HIS A 435 0.33 2.05 11.75
CA HIS A 435 -0.02 0.67 12.16
C HIS A 435 -0.56 0.60 13.59
N GLU A 436 -0.16 1.51 14.47
CA GLU A 436 -0.61 1.57 15.86
C GLU A 436 -2.10 1.93 15.99
N GLY A 437 -2.66 2.60 14.98
CA GLY A 437 -4.02 3.19 15.04
C GLY A 437 -5.15 2.27 14.58
N GLN A 438 -4.91 1.34 13.69
CA GLN A 438 -5.98 0.56 13.04
C GLN A 438 -6.35 -0.69 13.85
N ARG A 439 -7.28 -0.51 14.77
CA ARG A 439 -7.64 -1.55 15.75
C ARG A 439 -8.70 -2.54 15.26
N THR A 440 -9.71 -2.06 14.55
CA THR A 440 -10.81 -2.85 13.97
C THR A 440 -11.23 -2.24 12.65
N PRO A 441 -11.85 -3.01 11.74
CA PRO A 441 -12.46 -2.45 10.53
C PRO A 441 -13.43 -1.31 10.88
N ASN A 442 -13.30 -0.21 10.15
CA ASN A 442 -14.19 0.94 10.28
C ASN A 442 -15.16 1.00 9.09
N GLY A 443 -16.14 1.90 9.16
CA GLY A 443 -17.15 2.06 8.13
C GLY A 443 -16.60 2.35 6.73
N GLY A 444 -15.45 3.04 6.63
CA GLY A 444 -14.79 3.26 5.35
C GLY A 444 -14.28 1.96 4.72
N ARG A 445 -13.64 1.09 5.52
CA ARG A 445 -13.18 -0.22 5.05
C ARG A 445 -14.34 -1.13 4.68
N VAL A 446 -15.37 -1.18 5.51
CA VAL A 446 -16.57 -1.99 5.24
C VAL A 446 -17.30 -1.46 4.01
N GLY A 447 -17.40 -0.13 3.85
CA GLY A 447 -17.98 0.50 2.67
C GLY A 447 -17.20 0.22 1.39
N TYR A 448 -15.88 0.13 1.48
CA TYR A 448 -15.04 -0.27 0.35
C TYR A 448 -15.23 -1.74 -0.01
N ALA A 449 -15.29 -2.63 0.97
CA ALA A 449 -15.60 -4.05 0.74
C ALA A 449 -17.00 -4.23 0.13
N ASP A 450 -18.00 -3.45 0.57
CA ASP A 450 -19.32 -3.42 -0.04
C ASP A 450 -19.28 -2.98 -1.51
N ALA A 451 -18.50 -1.95 -1.84
CA ALA A 451 -18.34 -1.52 -3.22
C ALA A 451 -17.66 -2.59 -4.09
N LEU A 452 -16.61 -3.25 -3.59
CA LEU A 452 -15.97 -4.37 -4.30
C LEU A 452 -16.94 -5.55 -4.49
N ALA A 453 -17.76 -5.87 -3.47
CA ALA A 453 -18.77 -6.91 -3.58
C ALA A 453 -19.76 -6.63 -4.73
N ARG A 454 -20.20 -5.38 -4.88
CA ARG A 454 -21.12 -4.94 -5.93
C ARG A 454 -20.47 -4.87 -7.30
N GLU A 455 -19.29 -4.23 -7.39
CA GLU A 455 -18.61 -3.97 -8.67
C GLU A 455 -18.05 -5.25 -9.29
N CYS A 456 -17.46 -6.12 -8.48
CA CYS A 456 -16.82 -7.35 -8.91
C CYS A 456 -17.71 -8.59 -8.78
N ASN A 457 -18.95 -8.45 -8.30
CA ASN A 457 -19.81 -9.57 -7.92
C ASN A 457 -19.07 -10.56 -7.00
N ASN A 458 -18.34 -10.04 -6.01
CA ASN A 458 -17.43 -10.82 -5.18
C ASN A 458 -18.12 -11.32 -3.91
N PRO A 459 -18.34 -12.65 -3.77
CA PRO A 459 -19.06 -13.21 -2.62
C PRO A 459 -18.27 -13.14 -1.31
N TRP A 460 -16.94 -13.15 -1.36
CA TRP A 460 -16.07 -13.05 -0.18
C TRP A 460 -16.10 -11.66 0.44
N ALA A 461 -16.06 -10.62 -0.40
CA ALA A 461 -16.25 -9.24 0.06
C ALA A 461 -17.65 -9.05 0.64
N ALA A 462 -18.68 -9.67 0.04
CA ALA A 462 -20.05 -9.66 0.59
C ALA A 462 -20.13 -10.38 1.94
N ALA A 463 -19.46 -11.53 2.10
CA ALA A 463 -19.38 -12.26 3.37
C ALA A 463 -18.70 -11.43 4.47
N TYR A 464 -17.57 -10.77 4.13
CA TYR A 464 -16.85 -9.88 5.06
C TYR A 464 -17.74 -8.75 5.60
N VAL A 465 -18.48 -8.09 4.71
CA VAL A 465 -19.44 -7.04 5.09
C VAL A 465 -20.54 -7.61 5.98
N HIS A 466 -21.07 -8.78 5.61
CA HIS A 466 -22.15 -9.43 6.35
C HIS A 466 -21.73 -9.79 7.78
N GLU A 467 -20.57 -10.44 7.95
CA GLU A 467 -20.06 -10.84 9.27
C GLU A 467 -19.89 -9.62 10.20
N ILE A 468 -19.34 -8.51 9.69
CA ILE A 468 -19.17 -7.30 10.50
C ILE A 468 -20.54 -6.68 10.83
N MET A 469 -21.48 -6.62 9.88
CA MET A 469 -22.78 -6.02 10.09
C MET A 469 -23.70 -6.86 11.01
N GLN A 470 -23.42 -8.14 11.23
CA GLN A 470 -24.15 -8.92 12.23
C GLN A 470 -23.92 -8.41 13.65
N GLU A 471 -22.72 -7.97 13.98
CA GLU A 471 -22.36 -7.42 15.30
C GLU A 471 -22.51 -5.88 15.37
N ASP A 472 -22.28 -5.18 14.24
CA ASP A 472 -22.46 -3.73 14.13
C ASP A 472 -23.31 -3.36 12.90
N PRO A 473 -24.65 -3.49 13.00
CA PRO A 473 -25.56 -3.24 11.88
C PRO A 473 -25.47 -1.81 11.31
N ASP A 474 -25.07 -0.87 12.14
CA ASP A 474 -25.01 0.56 11.80
C ASP A 474 -23.62 1.01 11.31
N ILE A 475 -22.66 0.11 11.15
CA ILE A 475 -21.26 0.50 10.85
C ILE A 475 -21.15 1.38 9.60
N LEU A 476 -21.94 1.15 8.58
CA LEU A 476 -21.96 1.95 7.36
C LEU A 476 -22.61 3.32 7.55
N SER A 477 -23.64 3.43 8.37
CA SER A 477 -24.30 4.70 8.68
C SER A 477 -23.53 5.54 9.69
N LYS A 478 -22.89 4.93 10.68
CA LYS A 478 -21.98 5.60 11.63
C LYS A 478 -20.75 6.22 10.97
N ALA A 479 -20.24 5.61 9.92
CA ALA A 479 -19.09 6.11 9.18
C ALA A 479 -19.29 7.52 8.65
N PHE A 480 -20.51 7.90 8.31
CA PHE A 480 -20.85 9.21 7.81
C PHE A 480 -20.56 10.35 8.79
N GLU A 481 -20.63 10.11 10.10
CA GLU A 481 -20.33 11.15 11.11
C GLU A 481 -18.85 11.55 11.11
N ALA A 482 -17.97 10.68 10.68
CA ALA A 482 -16.54 10.88 10.79
C ALA A 482 -15.90 11.58 9.58
N LYS A 483 -16.23 11.17 8.35
CA LYS A 483 -15.67 11.75 7.10
C LYS A 483 -16.50 11.38 5.87
N PRO A 484 -16.53 12.23 4.80
CA PRO A 484 -17.18 11.88 3.52
C PRO A 484 -16.47 10.75 2.75
N ALA A 485 -15.47 10.11 3.33
CA ALA A 485 -14.58 9.16 2.67
C ALA A 485 -15.12 7.74 2.53
N ASP A 486 -16.33 7.46 3.01
CA ASP A 486 -16.82 6.11 3.27
C ASP A 486 -17.76 5.56 2.22
N LEU A 487 -17.71 6.11 1.02
CA LEU A 487 -18.50 5.64 -0.13
C LEU A 487 -20.02 5.61 0.09
N THR A 488 -20.53 6.38 1.07
CA THR A 488 -21.98 6.49 1.32
C THR A 488 -22.70 6.99 0.07
N TRP A 489 -22.15 8.00 -0.61
CA TRP A 489 -22.75 8.51 -1.84
C TRP A 489 -22.75 7.48 -2.97
N TYR A 490 -21.70 6.70 -3.10
CA TYR A 490 -21.65 5.57 -4.03
C TYR A 490 -22.83 4.59 -3.76
N ARG A 491 -23.04 4.21 -2.49
CA ARG A 491 -24.17 3.32 -2.13
C ARG A 491 -25.55 3.93 -2.39
N CYS A 492 -25.68 5.24 -2.18
CA CYS A 492 -26.93 5.95 -2.48
C CYS A 492 -27.22 5.98 -3.99
N THR A 493 -26.22 6.04 -4.84
CA THR A 493 -26.37 6.27 -6.28
C THR A 493 -26.20 5.03 -7.15
N THR A 494 -25.47 4.01 -6.70
CA THR A 494 -25.25 2.79 -7.50
C THR A 494 -26.56 2.00 -7.70
N LYS A 495 -26.71 1.45 -8.90
CA LYS A 495 -27.79 0.48 -9.20
C LYS A 495 -27.36 -0.97 -8.96
N LYS A 496 -26.07 -1.21 -8.70
CA LYS A 496 -25.54 -2.54 -8.46
C LYS A 496 -25.88 -3.03 -7.06
N GLU A 497 -26.38 -4.25 -6.97
CA GLU A 497 -26.71 -4.89 -5.71
C GLU A 497 -25.53 -5.69 -5.16
N ARG A 498 -25.43 -5.78 -3.84
CA ARG A 498 -24.50 -6.71 -3.21
C ARG A 498 -24.91 -8.14 -3.51
N PRO A 499 -24.01 -9.01 -4.03
CA PRO A 499 -24.37 -10.40 -4.27
C PRO A 499 -24.73 -11.10 -2.95
N ALA A 500 -25.58 -12.12 -3.06
CA ALA A 500 -25.76 -13.03 -1.95
C ALA A 500 -24.42 -13.72 -1.67
N TYR A 501 -23.99 -13.73 -0.41
CA TYR A 501 -22.84 -14.52 -0.03
C TYR A 501 -23.33 -15.96 0.20
N SER A 502 -22.67 -16.91 -0.45
CA SER A 502 -22.98 -18.33 -0.32
C SER A 502 -22.03 -19.08 0.59
N SER A 503 -20.91 -18.45 0.93
CA SER A 503 -19.77 -19.05 1.59
C SER A 503 -19.35 -18.23 2.81
N LYS A 504 -18.97 -18.93 3.86
CA LYS A 504 -18.39 -18.32 5.06
C LYS A 504 -16.90 -18.04 4.83
N LEU A 505 -16.36 -17.03 5.51
CA LEU A 505 -14.91 -16.72 5.41
C LEU A 505 -14.02 -17.91 5.78
N LEU A 506 -14.53 -18.87 6.59
CA LEU A 506 -13.87 -20.14 6.91
C LEU A 506 -13.53 -21.02 5.69
N GLU A 507 -14.27 -20.87 4.60
CA GLU A 507 -14.01 -21.64 3.38
C GLU A 507 -12.84 -21.06 2.56
N LEU A 508 -12.35 -19.88 2.92
CA LEU A 508 -11.10 -19.32 2.37
C LEU A 508 -9.90 -20.11 2.89
N PRO A 509 -8.82 -20.26 2.10
CA PRO A 509 -7.53 -20.68 2.63
C PRO A 509 -7.17 -19.83 3.85
N GLN A 510 -6.65 -20.47 4.89
CA GLN A 510 -6.34 -19.72 6.12
C GLN A 510 -5.07 -18.88 6.01
N SER A 511 -4.25 -19.13 5.00
CA SER A 511 -3.05 -18.35 4.69
C SER A 511 -3.17 -17.72 3.31
N LYS A 512 -2.65 -16.49 3.19
CA LYS A 512 -2.57 -15.77 1.92
C LYS A 512 -1.24 -15.05 1.79
N VAL A 513 -0.61 -15.21 0.65
CA VAL A 513 0.66 -14.56 0.30
C VAL A 513 0.45 -13.65 -0.90
N PHE A 514 0.78 -12.40 -0.74
CA PHE A 514 0.83 -11.37 -1.76
C PHE A 514 2.30 -11.15 -2.14
N SER A 515 2.84 -12.04 -2.95
CA SER A 515 4.28 -12.12 -3.22
C SER A 515 4.83 -10.93 -3.99
N GLN A 516 4.04 -10.34 -4.88
CA GLN A 516 4.43 -9.15 -5.64
C GLN A 516 4.51 -7.90 -4.75
N THR A 517 3.65 -7.81 -3.75
CA THR A 517 3.69 -6.75 -2.74
C THR A 517 4.64 -7.08 -1.60
N GLY A 518 4.88 -8.36 -1.35
CA GLY A 518 5.77 -8.84 -0.30
C GLY A 518 5.11 -8.89 1.07
N THR A 519 3.88 -9.40 1.16
CA THR A 519 3.13 -9.54 2.43
C THR A 519 2.52 -10.94 2.52
N ALA A 520 2.59 -11.54 3.71
CA ALA A 520 1.93 -12.80 4.00
C ALA A 520 1.11 -12.71 5.29
N LEU A 521 -0.07 -13.31 5.29
CA LEU A 521 -1.00 -13.38 6.41
C LEU A 521 -1.37 -14.85 6.63
N MET A 522 -1.11 -15.36 7.84
CA MET A 522 -1.39 -16.75 8.24
C MET A 522 -2.36 -16.73 9.40
N ASN A 523 -3.51 -17.37 9.26
CA ASN A 523 -4.59 -17.40 10.22
C ASN A 523 -4.86 -18.86 10.64
N THR A 524 -5.36 -19.06 11.84
CA THR A 524 -5.91 -20.36 12.25
C THR A 524 -7.40 -20.48 12.00
N ASP A 525 -8.12 -19.36 12.10
CA ASP A 525 -9.58 -19.31 11.98
C ASP A 525 -10.04 -17.89 11.60
N ILE A 526 -9.90 -17.54 10.32
CA ILE A 526 -10.20 -16.19 9.82
C ILE A 526 -11.70 -15.84 9.94
N GLY A 527 -12.56 -16.83 10.04
CA GLY A 527 -14.02 -16.65 10.18
C GLY A 527 -14.49 -16.42 11.61
N HIS A 528 -13.69 -16.76 12.61
CA HIS A 528 -14.07 -16.61 14.04
C HIS A 528 -12.97 -15.87 14.80
N HIS A 529 -13.02 -14.54 14.73
CA HIS A 529 -11.97 -13.66 15.25
C HIS A 529 -11.57 -13.94 16.71
N THR A 530 -12.48 -14.36 17.56
CA THR A 530 -12.23 -14.63 18.99
C THR A 530 -11.23 -15.76 19.24
N ASN A 531 -11.13 -16.70 18.30
CA ASN A 531 -10.25 -17.87 18.37
C ASN A 531 -9.09 -17.80 17.38
N ASN A 532 -9.03 -16.77 16.55
CA ASN A 532 -8.04 -16.66 15.50
C ASN A 532 -6.68 -16.26 16.07
N ALA A 533 -5.68 -17.13 15.89
CA ALA A 533 -4.27 -16.79 15.97
C ALA A 533 -3.82 -16.37 14.56
N MET A 534 -3.20 -15.20 14.44
CA MET A 534 -2.71 -14.69 13.16
C MET A 534 -1.23 -14.33 13.29
N LEU A 535 -0.45 -14.64 12.25
CA LEU A 535 0.88 -14.10 12.02
C LEU A 535 0.86 -13.31 10.71
N SER A 536 1.33 -12.06 10.75
CA SER A 536 1.58 -11.25 9.56
C SER A 536 3.08 -11.10 9.32
N PHE A 537 3.48 -11.08 8.05
CA PHE A 537 4.87 -11.01 7.63
C PHE A 537 5.05 -10.06 6.46
N ARG A 538 6.21 -9.38 6.40
CA ARG A 538 6.56 -8.49 5.30
C ARG A 538 8.00 -8.69 4.82
N SER A 539 8.15 -8.87 3.51
CA SER A 539 9.41 -8.78 2.77
C SER A 539 9.09 -8.25 1.37
N SER A 540 9.24 -6.93 1.17
CA SER A 540 8.63 -6.23 0.04
C SER A 540 9.64 -5.69 -0.96
N PRO A 541 9.43 -5.91 -2.28
CA PRO A 541 10.27 -5.34 -3.33
C PRO A 541 10.16 -3.82 -3.43
N TYR A 542 9.14 -3.20 -2.83
CA TYR A 542 8.98 -1.76 -2.78
C TYR A 542 9.83 -1.07 -1.69
N GLY A 543 10.60 -1.84 -0.91
CA GLY A 543 11.48 -1.31 0.12
C GLY A 543 10.77 -0.56 1.25
N ALA A 544 11.40 0.51 1.72
CA ALA A 544 10.90 1.40 2.75
C ALA A 544 10.59 2.81 2.19
N THR A 545 9.99 2.85 0.99
CA THR A 545 9.62 4.11 0.34
C THR A 545 8.33 4.70 0.91
N SER A 546 8.08 5.98 0.71
CA SER A 546 6.87 6.70 1.14
C SER A 546 6.51 6.39 2.60
N HIS A 547 5.41 5.71 2.85
CA HIS A 547 4.89 5.35 4.16
C HIS A 547 5.19 3.90 4.57
N ALA A 548 5.94 3.15 3.78
CA ALA A 548 6.52 1.89 4.20
C ALA A 548 7.63 2.12 5.24
N LEU A 549 7.92 1.11 6.04
CA LEU A 549 8.89 1.17 7.13
C LEU A 549 10.09 0.29 6.80
N ALA A 550 11.22 0.52 7.47
CA ALA A 550 12.42 -0.29 7.33
C ALA A 550 12.28 -1.61 8.11
N ASN A 551 11.38 -2.48 7.65
CA ASN A 551 10.92 -3.67 8.36
C ASN A 551 10.83 -4.92 7.46
N GLN A 552 11.79 -5.09 6.57
CA GLN A 552 11.89 -6.31 5.77
C GLN A 552 12.15 -7.51 6.69
N ASN A 553 11.54 -8.64 6.37
CA ASN A 553 11.55 -9.85 7.18
C ASN A 553 11.03 -9.65 8.62
N ALA A 554 10.18 -8.64 8.86
CA ALA A 554 9.51 -8.49 10.15
C ALA A 554 8.18 -9.25 10.17
N PHE A 555 7.82 -9.75 11.35
CA PHE A 555 6.53 -10.40 11.60
C PHE A 555 5.80 -9.76 12.79
N ASN A 556 4.49 -9.95 12.85
CA ASN A 556 3.67 -9.61 14.02
C ASN A 556 2.75 -10.78 14.36
N THR A 557 2.39 -10.95 15.64
CA THR A 557 1.47 -11.99 16.10
C THR A 557 0.23 -11.40 16.74
N PHE A 558 -0.89 -12.10 16.58
CA PHE A 558 -2.20 -11.65 17.06
C PHE A 558 -2.99 -12.83 17.60
N PHE A 559 -3.81 -12.58 18.61
CA PHE A 559 -4.84 -13.50 19.04
C PHE A 559 -6.14 -12.74 19.35
N GLY A 560 -7.27 -13.32 18.98
CA GLY A 560 -8.56 -12.68 19.21
C GLY A 560 -8.69 -11.29 18.56
N GLY A 561 -8.04 -11.09 17.40
CA GLY A 561 -8.00 -9.80 16.71
C GLY A 561 -7.13 -8.72 17.38
N LYS A 562 -6.35 -9.05 18.41
CA LYS A 562 -5.48 -8.14 19.15
C LYS A 562 -4.00 -8.50 18.95
N ALA A 563 -3.17 -7.49 18.76
CA ALA A 563 -1.72 -7.68 18.61
C ALA A 563 -1.05 -8.12 19.92
N ILE A 564 0.02 -8.91 19.79
CA ILE A 564 0.84 -9.36 20.91
C ILE A 564 2.30 -8.98 20.67
N PHE A 565 3.07 -9.76 19.89
CA PHE A 565 4.34 -9.28 19.36
C PHE A 565 4.05 -8.37 18.19
N TYR A 566 4.38 -7.10 18.32
CA TYR A 566 3.95 -6.09 17.35
C TYR A 566 4.96 -4.96 17.21
N SER A 567 5.00 -4.36 16.02
CA SER A 567 5.83 -3.19 15.75
C SER A 567 5.58 -2.06 16.76
N SER A 568 6.65 -1.44 17.20
CA SER A 568 6.70 -0.46 18.27
C SER A 568 6.67 0.98 17.75
N GLY A 569 6.46 1.95 18.64
CA GLY A 569 6.52 3.37 18.37
C GLY A 569 5.19 4.02 18.01
N HIS A 570 5.24 5.33 17.80
CA HIS A 570 4.09 6.16 17.48
C HIS A 570 4.41 7.05 16.27
N ARG A 571 3.46 7.21 15.39
CA ARG A 571 3.60 8.18 14.30
C ARG A 571 3.40 9.61 14.82
N THR A 572 4.46 10.22 15.29
CA THR A 572 4.46 11.61 15.75
C THR A 572 4.48 12.62 14.61
N GLY A 573 5.14 12.28 13.53
CA GLY A 573 5.22 13.05 12.29
C GLY A 573 5.58 12.21 11.09
N PHE A 574 6.33 12.78 10.15
CA PHE A 574 6.86 12.06 8.99
C PHE A 574 8.39 11.95 9.02
N THR A 575 9.07 13.01 9.46
CA THR A 575 10.54 13.12 9.51
C THR A 575 11.05 13.70 10.83
N ASP A 576 10.25 13.71 11.89
CA ASP A 576 10.74 14.06 13.22
C ASP A 576 11.60 12.94 13.80
N ASP A 577 12.38 13.27 14.84
CA ASP A 577 13.41 12.37 15.39
C ASP A 577 12.83 11.04 15.87
N HIS A 578 11.67 11.05 16.57
CA HIS A 578 11.06 9.80 16.99
C HIS A 578 10.61 8.98 15.78
N CYS A 579 9.99 9.62 14.80
CA CYS A 579 9.54 8.94 13.59
C CYS A 579 10.71 8.29 12.84
N MET A 580 11.81 9.02 12.67
CA MET A 580 12.95 8.53 11.88
C MET A 580 13.81 7.52 12.64
N TYR A 581 14.09 7.75 13.92
CA TYR A 581 15.11 6.98 14.66
C TYR A 581 14.53 5.86 15.52
N ALA A 582 13.23 5.90 15.84
CA ALA A 582 12.59 4.90 16.68
C ALA A 582 11.42 4.18 16.00
N TYR A 583 10.64 4.85 15.14
CA TYR A 583 9.41 4.28 14.57
C TYR A 583 9.60 3.68 13.18
N ARG A 584 10.27 4.39 12.27
CA ARG A 584 10.54 3.91 10.90
C ARG A 584 11.75 2.98 10.82
N ASN A 585 12.64 3.05 11.79
CA ASN A 585 13.86 2.26 11.85
C ASN A 585 13.58 0.80 12.20
N THR A 586 14.39 -0.11 11.69
CA THR A 586 14.30 -1.56 11.94
C THR A 586 14.23 -1.92 13.41
N ARG A 587 14.84 -1.12 14.29
CA ARG A 587 14.82 -1.31 15.75
C ARG A 587 13.43 -1.29 16.39
N ALA A 588 12.40 -0.87 15.66
CA ALA A 588 11.01 -0.86 16.12
C ALA A 588 10.22 -2.12 15.71
N HIS A 589 10.85 -3.06 15.03
CA HIS A 589 10.16 -4.17 14.37
C HIS A 589 10.75 -5.51 14.76
N ASN A 590 9.93 -6.58 14.75
CA ASN A 590 10.36 -7.95 15.07
C ASN A 590 11.20 -8.53 13.93
N SER A 591 12.44 -8.07 13.81
CA SER A 591 13.41 -8.42 12.77
C SER A 591 14.81 -8.53 13.36
N ILE A 592 15.85 -8.33 12.56
CA ILE A 592 17.25 -8.44 12.96
C ILE A 592 17.95 -7.08 12.81
N LEU A 593 18.89 -6.74 13.73
CA LEU A 593 19.90 -5.72 13.48
C LEU A 593 21.28 -6.38 13.32
N VAL A 594 22.17 -5.74 12.58
CA VAL A 594 23.54 -6.18 12.32
C VAL A 594 24.49 -5.15 12.94
N ASN A 595 25.22 -5.49 14.00
CA ASN A 595 25.97 -4.53 14.83
C ASN A 595 25.12 -3.34 15.32
N GLY A 596 23.85 -3.57 15.65
CA GLY A 596 22.91 -2.52 16.02
C GLY A 596 22.38 -1.67 14.84
N MET A 597 22.83 -1.92 13.59
CA MET A 597 22.43 -1.20 12.39
C MET A 597 21.20 -1.84 11.74
N GLY A 598 20.31 -0.99 11.21
CA GLY A 598 19.08 -1.39 10.56
C GLY A 598 19.13 -1.32 9.04
N GLN A 599 17.94 -1.38 8.45
CA GLN A 599 17.73 -1.39 7.00
C GLN A 599 17.68 0.02 6.43
N LYS A 600 17.98 0.15 5.15
CA LYS A 600 17.91 1.41 4.39
C LYS A 600 16.48 1.95 4.37
N ILE A 601 16.36 3.26 4.30
CA ILE A 601 15.10 3.94 3.97
C ILE A 601 15.13 4.30 2.49
N GLY A 602 14.01 4.10 1.80
CA GLY A 602 13.90 4.21 0.36
C GLY A 602 13.57 2.87 -0.30
N THR A 603 13.37 2.89 -1.61
CA THR A 603 13.13 1.67 -2.40
C THR A 603 14.34 0.73 -2.37
N GLU A 604 15.53 1.28 -2.19
CA GLU A 604 16.78 0.56 -2.12
C GLU A 604 16.90 -0.35 -0.89
N GLY A 605 16.04 -0.14 0.12
CA GLY A 605 15.92 -0.99 1.32
C GLY A 605 14.89 -2.11 1.13
N TYR A 606 14.96 -2.82 0.02
CA TYR A 606 13.97 -3.82 -0.35
C TYR A 606 14.28 -5.22 0.22
N GLY A 607 13.21 -6.00 0.36
CA GLY A 607 13.21 -7.45 0.45
C GLY A 607 12.27 -8.01 -0.61
N TRP A 608 12.08 -9.32 -0.61
CA TRP A 608 11.15 -9.98 -1.54
C TRP A 608 10.78 -11.36 -1.02
N ILE A 609 9.73 -11.98 -1.60
CA ILE A 609 9.29 -13.34 -1.24
C ILE A 609 9.67 -14.28 -2.39
N PRO A 610 10.79 -15.01 -2.30
CA PRO A 610 11.26 -15.91 -3.35
C PRO A 610 10.37 -17.13 -3.54
N ARG A 611 9.74 -17.65 -2.49
CA ARG A 611 8.86 -18.82 -2.56
C ARG A 611 7.87 -18.87 -1.40
N TYR A 612 6.74 -19.53 -1.65
CA TYR A 612 5.70 -19.72 -0.65
C TYR A 612 4.80 -20.91 -0.98
N TYR A 613 4.03 -21.34 0.00
CA TYR A 613 3.00 -22.36 -0.12
C TYR A 613 1.82 -22.03 0.80
N GLU A 614 0.64 -21.91 0.23
CA GLU A 614 -0.64 -21.71 0.95
C GLU A 614 -1.34 -23.08 1.06
N GLY A 615 -1.13 -23.78 2.20
CA GLY A 615 -1.63 -25.14 2.37
C GLY A 615 -2.73 -25.28 3.42
N GLU A 616 -3.30 -26.48 3.52
CA GLU A 616 -4.36 -26.76 4.49
C GLU A 616 -3.80 -27.11 5.86
N GLU A 617 -2.80 -28.01 5.91
CA GLU A 617 -2.16 -28.47 7.13
C GLU A 617 -0.82 -27.79 7.41
N ILE A 618 -0.19 -27.24 6.38
CA ILE A 618 1.07 -26.53 6.51
C ILE A 618 1.10 -25.35 5.53
N SER A 619 1.46 -24.18 6.00
CA SER A 619 1.69 -23.00 5.15
C SER A 619 3.11 -22.49 5.34
N TYR A 620 3.72 -21.98 4.29
CA TYR A 620 5.13 -21.62 4.26
C TYR A 620 5.38 -20.35 3.46
N VAL A 621 6.28 -19.50 3.93
CA VAL A 621 6.78 -18.34 3.21
C VAL A 621 8.25 -18.11 3.53
N VAL A 622 9.03 -17.72 2.52
CA VAL A 622 10.41 -17.23 2.69
C VAL A 622 10.46 -15.77 2.32
N GLY A 623 11.05 -14.95 3.18
CA GLY A 623 11.44 -13.59 2.85
C GLY A 623 12.94 -13.48 2.72
N ASP A 624 13.40 -12.79 1.70
CA ASP A 624 14.80 -12.42 1.48
C ASP A 624 14.99 -10.93 1.72
N ALA A 625 15.84 -10.57 2.67
CA ALA A 625 16.18 -9.19 3.02
C ALA A 625 17.68 -8.91 2.88
N SER A 626 18.39 -9.71 2.08
CA SER A 626 19.85 -9.61 1.89
C SER A 626 20.28 -8.21 1.41
N ASN A 627 19.46 -7.53 0.60
CA ASN A 627 19.74 -6.21 0.05
C ASN A 627 19.19 -5.04 0.90
N ALA A 628 18.47 -5.34 2.00
CA ALA A 628 17.80 -4.30 2.76
C ALA A 628 18.74 -3.41 3.58
N TYR A 629 19.88 -3.94 4.03
CA TYR A 629 20.77 -3.26 4.98
C TYR A 629 21.76 -2.32 4.30
N GLY A 630 22.23 -1.32 5.03
CA GLY A 630 23.25 -0.41 4.59
C GLY A 630 22.94 1.07 4.81
N LYS A 631 23.74 1.94 4.21
CA LYS A 631 23.54 3.40 4.23
C LYS A 631 22.29 3.78 3.45
N VAL A 632 21.64 4.85 3.89
CA VAL A 632 20.56 5.48 3.12
C VAL A 632 21.19 6.14 1.88
N VAL A 633 20.77 5.72 0.70
CA VAL A 633 21.28 6.20 -0.60
C VAL A 633 20.21 6.85 -1.47
N SER A 634 18.95 6.75 -1.08
CA SER A 634 17.81 7.34 -1.78
C SER A 634 17.95 8.86 -1.87
N PRO A 635 18.04 9.47 -3.07
CA PRO A 635 18.16 10.93 -3.22
C PRO A 635 17.01 11.67 -2.53
N LEU A 636 15.78 11.15 -2.64
CA LEU A 636 14.61 11.71 -2.00
C LEU A 636 14.73 11.74 -0.47
N TRP A 637 15.20 10.66 0.14
CA TRP A 637 15.33 10.59 1.59
C TRP A 637 16.53 11.37 2.12
N LEU A 638 17.62 11.44 1.36
CA LEU A 638 18.78 12.30 1.69
C LEU A 638 18.36 13.77 1.69
N GLU A 639 17.59 14.21 0.70
CA GLU A 639 17.10 15.59 0.64
C GLU A 639 16.09 15.88 1.76
N ARG A 640 15.16 15.00 2.02
CA ARG A 640 14.25 15.11 3.18
C ARG A 640 15.01 15.19 4.50
N GLY A 641 16.05 14.38 4.66
CA GLY A 641 16.95 14.44 5.82
C GLY A 641 17.61 15.79 5.98
N ARG A 642 18.18 16.30 4.89
CA ARG A 642 18.81 17.64 4.88
C ARG A 642 17.83 18.74 5.35
N LEU A 643 16.61 18.69 4.90
CA LEU A 643 15.58 19.69 5.22
C LEU A 643 15.01 19.56 6.64
N SER A 644 14.83 18.34 7.10
CA SER A 644 14.30 18.09 8.45
C SER A 644 15.36 18.07 9.55
N GLY A 645 16.65 18.09 9.19
CA GLY A 645 17.77 17.90 10.11
C GLY A 645 18.02 16.46 10.50
N THR A 646 17.40 15.49 9.80
CA THR A 646 17.62 14.05 10.03
C THR A 646 19.02 13.65 9.59
N GLN A 647 19.74 12.94 10.46
CA GLN A 647 21.08 12.44 10.19
C GLN A 647 21.07 10.92 10.02
N TYR A 648 21.65 10.43 8.94
CA TYR A 648 21.79 9.00 8.65
C TYR A 648 23.20 8.53 9.00
N THR A 649 23.46 8.35 10.30
CA THR A 649 24.79 8.01 10.84
C THR A 649 24.74 6.66 11.58
N PRO A 650 25.91 6.04 11.87
CA PRO A 650 25.96 4.81 12.66
C PRO A 650 25.28 4.92 14.02
N GLU A 651 25.43 6.04 14.72
CA GLU A 651 24.80 6.30 16.01
C GLU A 651 23.26 6.35 15.92
N LYS A 652 22.74 6.61 14.74
CA LYS A 652 21.30 6.64 14.45
C LYS A 652 20.80 5.35 13.81
N GLY A 653 21.70 4.41 13.49
CA GLY A 653 21.35 3.06 13.05
C GLY A 653 21.55 2.78 11.56
N TRP A 654 22.39 3.56 10.86
CA TRP A 654 22.75 3.33 9.45
C TRP A 654 24.25 3.41 9.21
N ASP A 655 24.82 2.35 8.63
CA ASP A 655 26.23 2.27 8.29
C ASP A 655 26.42 1.44 7.00
N GLU A 656 27.66 1.17 6.63
CA GLU A 656 28.00 0.29 5.52
C GLU A 656 27.32 -1.08 5.65
N ASN A 657 26.92 -1.65 4.53
CA ASN A 657 26.28 -2.95 4.52
C ASN A 657 27.27 -4.07 4.85
N LYS A 658 27.13 -4.63 6.03
CA LYS A 658 27.92 -5.77 6.52
C LYS A 658 27.21 -7.12 6.35
N LEU A 659 25.98 -7.11 5.85
CA LEU A 659 25.20 -8.29 5.58
C LEU A 659 25.47 -8.78 4.16
N ASP A 660 25.71 -10.09 4.01
CA ASP A 660 25.78 -10.78 2.73
C ASP A 660 24.47 -11.50 2.39
N PHE A 661 23.84 -12.14 3.39
CA PHE A 661 22.67 -12.96 3.19
C PHE A 661 21.73 -12.92 4.40
N PHE A 662 20.43 -12.78 4.14
CA PHE A 662 19.39 -12.91 5.17
C PHE A 662 18.10 -13.45 4.57
N ARG A 663 17.79 -14.71 4.86
CA ARG A 663 16.48 -15.32 4.60
C ARG A 663 15.79 -15.70 5.90
N ARG A 664 14.50 -15.41 5.96
CA ARG A 664 13.60 -15.81 7.03
C ARG A 664 12.55 -16.74 6.49
N HIS A 665 12.51 -17.96 7.00
CA HIS A 665 11.52 -18.96 6.71
C HIS A 665 10.44 -18.90 7.79
N ILE A 666 9.18 -18.81 7.41
CA ILE A 666 8.04 -18.86 8.33
C ILE A 666 7.16 -20.02 7.93
N VAL A 667 6.82 -20.86 8.91
CA VAL A 667 5.97 -22.03 8.71
C VAL A 667 4.85 -22.00 9.73
N GLN A 668 3.60 -22.11 9.27
CA GLN A 668 2.45 -22.35 10.12
C GLN A 668 2.23 -23.86 10.23
N LEU A 669 2.14 -24.38 11.44
CA LEU A 669 1.96 -25.79 11.76
C LEU A 669 0.49 -26.08 12.10
N GLY A 670 -0.24 -26.66 11.18
CA GLY A 670 -1.66 -26.94 11.37
C GLY A 670 -2.49 -25.67 11.68
N ARG A 671 -3.47 -25.85 12.55
CA ARG A 671 -4.40 -24.78 12.98
C ARG A 671 -4.36 -24.51 14.49
N SER A 672 -3.32 -24.97 15.17
CA SER A 672 -3.20 -24.84 16.63
C SER A 672 -2.66 -23.48 17.11
N GLY A 673 -2.16 -22.64 16.21
CA GLY A 673 -1.50 -21.37 16.53
C GLY A 673 0.03 -21.50 16.72
N LEU A 674 0.59 -22.61 16.27
CA LEU A 674 2.03 -22.84 16.25
C LEU A 674 2.66 -22.32 14.97
N PHE A 675 3.71 -21.51 15.12
CA PHE A 675 4.50 -20.99 14.01
C PHE A 675 5.99 -21.24 14.24
N VAL A 676 6.69 -21.52 13.16
CA VAL A 676 8.16 -21.65 13.17
C VAL A 676 8.75 -20.51 12.38
N VAL A 677 9.69 -19.78 12.96
CA VAL A 677 10.50 -18.75 12.27
C VAL A 677 11.95 -19.23 12.30
N TYR A 678 12.52 -19.50 11.13
CA TYR A 678 13.90 -19.95 11.00
C TYR A 678 14.67 -18.94 10.15
N ASP A 679 15.74 -18.39 10.71
CA ASP A 679 16.59 -17.39 10.05
C ASP A 679 17.93 -18.00 9.69
N GLU A 680 18.33 -17.79 8.44
CA GLU A 680 19.69 -18.02 7.97
C GLU A 680 20.35 -16.69 7.63
N LEU A 681 21.48 -16.40 8.24
CA LEU A 681 22.18 -15.13 8.16
C LEU A 681 23.68 -15.33 7.92
N VAL A 682 24.21 -14.54 6.98
CA VAL A 682 25.65 -14.50 6.67
C VAL A 682 26.11 -13.05 6.61
N GLY A 683 27.13 -12.72 7.39
CA GLY A 683 27.82 -11.44 7.35
C GLY A 683 29.03 -11.50 6.41
N LYS A 684 29.37 -10.38 5.80
CA LYS A 684 30.61 -10.20 5.00
C LYS A 684 31.86 -10.28 5.85
N GLU A 685 31.70 -10.07 7.14
CA GLU A 685 32.70 -10.16 8.20
C GLU A 685 32.04 -10.62 9.48
N PRO A 686 32.77 -11.00 10.54
CA PRO A 686 32.16 -11.28 11.83
C PRO A 686 31.43 -10.07 12.39
N VAL A 687 30.12 -10.22 12.71
CA VAL A 687 29.22 -9.19 13.22
C VAL A 687 28.45 -9.69 14.43
N GLU A 688 27.98 -8.76 15.24
CA GLU A 688 26.98 -9.01 16.29
C GLU A 688 25.59 -9.07 15.65
N TRP A 689 24.80 -10.08 16.03
CA TRP A 689 23.42 -10.26 15.58
C TRP A 689 22.47 -9.90 16.70
N ASN A 690 21.48 -9.06 16.42
CA ASN A 690 20.51 -8.63 17.41
C ASN A 690 19.12 -9.05 16.95
N TYR A 691 18.56 -10.05 17.64
CA TYR A 691 17.19 -10.53 17.40
C TYR A 691 16.21 -9.70 18.22
N LEU A 692 15.19 -9.12 17.57
CA LEU A 692 14.27 -8.16 18.18
C LEU A 692 12.86 -8.73 18.35
N LEU A 693 12.26 -8.50 19.52
CA LEU A 693 10.83 -8.66 19.76
C LEU A 693 10.28 -7.45 20.51
N HIS A 694 9.02 -7.12 20.27
CA HIS A 694 8.36 -5.97 20.87
C HIS A 694 6.95 -6.30 21.32
N THR A 695 6.53 -5.70 22.44
CA THR A 695 5.13 -5.62 22.84
C THR A 695 4.73 -4.18 23.11
N VAL A 696 3.47 -3.84 22.89
CA VAL A 696 2.99 -2.45 23.03
C VAL A 696 2.18 -2.21 24.29
N GLU A 697 1.58 -3.22 24.89
CA GLU A 697 0.64 -3.05 25.99
C GLU A 697 1.19 -3.50 27.34
N LEU A 698 1.95 -4.58 27.38
CA LEU A 698 2.48 -5.21 28.57
C LEU A 698 3.95 -5.60 28.38
N PRO A 699 4.78 -5.59 29.43
CA PRO A 699 6.16 -6.07 29.35
C PRO A 699 6.20 -7.55 29.01
N MET A 700 7.31 -7.98 28.42
CA MET A 700 7.59 -9.39 28.16
C MET A 700 8.18 -10.02 29.42
N GLU A 701 7.83 -11.28 29.68
CA GLU A 701 8.46 -12.11 30.69
C GLU A 701 9.51 -13.01 30.00
N VAL A 702 10.77 -12.89 30.41
CA VAL A 702 11.87 -13.62 29.78
C VAL A 702 12.45 -14.62 30.78
N ALA A 703 12.61 -15.87 30.34
CA ALA A 703 13.25 -16.92 31.10
C ALA A 703 14.32 -17.63 30.25
N GLU A 704 15.43 -18.00 30.87
CA GLU A 704 16.42 -18.86 30.25
C GLU A 704 15.91 -20.32 30.20
N GLU A 705 16.09 -20.94 29.05
CA GLU A 705 15.81 -22.35 28.82
C GLU A 705 17.11 -23.07 28.46
N LYS A 706 17.06 -24.40 28.40
CA LYS A 706 18.20 -25.20 27.96
C LYS A 706 18.58 -24.78 26.50
N ASP A 707 19.71 -24.09 26.37
CA ASP A 707 20.26 -23.61 25.11
C ASP A 707 19.38 -22.58 24.35
N GLY A 708 18.53 -21.81 25.05
CA GLY A 708 17.63 -20.85 24.46
C GLY A 708 17.01 -19.89 25.47
N LEU A 709 16.04 -19.12 24.94
CA LEU A 709 15.26 -18.15 25.73
C LEU A 709 13.76 -18.37 25.47
N ARG A 710 12.98 -18.35 26.56
CA ARG A 710 11.52 -18.28 26.48
C ARG A 710 11.06 -16.86 26.73
N ILE A 711 10.38 -16.26 25.76
CA ILE A 711 9.88 -14.89 25.81
C ILE A 711 8.36 -14.95 25.74
N LEU A 712 7.69 -14.56 26.82
CA LEU A 712 6.23 -14.53 26.92
C LEU A 712 5.74 -13.09 26.70
N GLY A 713 4.99 -12.87 25.61
CA GLY A 713 4.23 -11.66 25.35
C GLY A 713 2.74 -11.88 25.64
N LYS A 714 2.09 -10.82 26.16
CA LYS A 714 0.64 -10.79 26.41
C LYS A 714 0.06 -9.48 25.92
N ASN A 715 -1.21 -9.47 25.55
CA ASN A 715 -1.98 -8.25 25.40
C ASN A 715 -2.94 -8.08 26.62
N LYS A 716 -3.61 -6.93 26.71
CA LYS A 716 -4.60 -6.66 27.78
C LYS A 716 -5.93 -7.40 27.59
N ALA A 717 -6.12 -8.07 26.48
CA ALA A 717 -7.15 -9.09 26.29
C ALA A 717 -6.57 -10.47 26.65
N ASP A 718 -7.19 -11.53 26.24
CA ASP A 718 -6.80 -12.88 26.63
C ASP A 718 -5.72 -13.52 25.73
N GLY A 719 -5.00 -12.73 24.95
CA GLY A 719 -4.01 -13.23 23.98
C GLY A 719 -2.63 -13.44 24.60
N VAL A 720 -2.03 -14.57 24.26
CA VAL A 720 -0.70 -15.01 24.65
C VAL A 720 0.11 -15.35 23.40
N SER A 721 1.37 -14.95 23.37
CA SER A 721 2.36 -15.37 22.36
C SER A 721 3.65 -15.69 23.05
N ILE A 722 4.09 -16.93 22.92
CA ILE A 722 5.31 -17.45 23.56
C ILE A 722 6.32 -17.74 22.46
N ALA A 723 7.44 -17.04 22.47
CA ALA A 723 8.56 -17.27 21.59
C ALA A 723 9.63 -18.12 22.31
N HIS A 724 9.95 -19.29 21.77
CA HIS A 724 11.07 -20.12 22.19
C HIS A 724 12.22 -19.91 21.20
N LEU A 725 13.14 -19.02 21.58
CA LEU A 725 14.22 -18.55 20.72
C LEU A 725 15.49 -19.33 20.96
N PHE A 726 15.96 -20.02 19.94
CA PHE A 726 17.20 -20.76 19.90
C PHE A 726 18.18 -20.17 18.87
N SER A 727 19.45 -20.35 19.10
CA SER A 727 20.50 -19.86 18.20
C SER A 727 21.65 -20.85 18.15
N SER A 728 22.40 -20.81 17.05
CA SER A 728 23.68 -21.53 16.92
C SER A 728 24.81 -20.92 17.76
N GLN A 729 24.59 -19.77 18.39
CA GLN A 729 25.53 -19.10 19.29
C GLN A 729 24.85 -18.78 20.62
N LYS A 730 25.65 -18.66 21.67
CA LYS A 730 25.13 -18.19 22.97
C LYS A 730 24.60 -16.77 22.84
N MET A 731 23.41 -16.53 23.40
CA MET A 731 22.76 -15.23 23.44
C MET A 731 22.87 -14.61 24.84
N THR A 732 23.04 -13.30 24.87
CA THR A 732 22.68 -12.46 26.02
C THR A 732 21.42 -11.68 25.66
N TYR A 733 20.68 -11.18 26.64
CA TYR A 733 19.48 -10.39 26.33
C TYR A 733 19.35 -9.15 27.21
N ALA A 734 18.65 -8.17 26.68
CA ALA A 734 18.24 -6.98 27.39
C ALA A 734 16.79 -6.65 27.08
N GLN A 735 16.09 -6.03 28.01
CA GLN A 735 14.76 -5.48 27.80
C GLN A 735 14.74 -4.02 28.29
N THR A 736 14.08 -3.14 27.53
CA THR A 736 13.83 -1.75 27.89
C THR A 736 12.37 -1.38 27.62
N ASP A 737 11.86 -0.44 28.37
CA ASP A 737 10.55 0.18 28.20
C ASP A 737 10.64 1.60 27.63
N THR A 738 11.80 1.99 27.12
CA THR A 738 12.03 3.32 26.55
C THR A 738 12.35 3.24 25.07
N PHE A 739 11.85 4.22 24.30
CA PHE A 739 12.22 4.38 22.90
C PHE A 739 13.66 4.94 22.77
N PHE A 740 14.34 4.59 21.70
CA PHE A 740 15.64 5.17 21.34
C PHE A 740 15.57 6.72 21.26
N VAL A 741 14.46 7.27 20.81
CA VAL A 741 14.10 8.69 20.91
C VAL A 741 12.66 8.75 21.43
N ALA A 742 12.42 9.51 22.46
CA ALA A 742 11.11 9.64 23.09
C ALA A 742 10.05 10.11 22.10
N ALA A 743 8.85 9.54 22.18
CA ALA A 743 7.71 9.98 21.42
C ALA A 743 7.09 11.23 22.03
N VAL A 744 7.05 12.31 21.28
CA VAL A 744 6.45 13.58 21.68
C VAL A 744 5.31 13.92 20.72
N ASP A 745 4.10 14.13 21.26
CA ASP A 745 2.97 14.62 20.47
C ASP A 745 3.09 16.13 20.22
N TRP A 746 4.16 16.53 19.52
CA TRP A 746 4.46 17.94 19.22
C TRP A 746 3.38 18.62 18.37
N LYS A 747 2.55 17.84 17.66
CA LYS A 747 1.39 18.34 16.92
C LYS A 747 0.15 18.49 17.80
N LYS A 748 0.23 18.10 19.05
CA LYS A 748 -0.92 17.96 19.98
C LYS A 748 -2.12 17.25 19.34
N ARG A 749 -1.82 16.28 18.50
CA ARG A 749 -2.82 15.53 17.73
C ARG A 749 -3.60 14.56 18.59
N LEU A 750 -2.90 13.91 19.51
CA LEU A 750 -3.43 12.83 20.32
C LEU A 750 -3.98 13.34 21.65
N GLY A 751 -3.60 14.55 22.06
CA GLY A 751 -4.05 15.17 23.31
C GLY A 751 -3.70 14.40 24.58
N LYS A 752 -2.70 13.50 24.49
CA LYS A 752 -2.29 12.65 25.61
C LYS A 752 -0.79 12.38 25.57
N THR A 753 -0.25 11.98 26.70
CA THR A 753 1.10 11.45 26.79
C THR A 753 1.18 10.13 26.01
N LEU A 754 2.19 10.01 25.17
CA LEU A 754 2.45 8.80 24.42
C LEU A 754 3.16 7.80 25.33
N SER A 755 2.56 6.62 25.51
CA SER A 755 3.14 5.55 26.33
C SER A 755 4.39 4.99 25.67
N ASN A 756 5.37 4.61 26.47
CA ASN A 756 6.46 3.77 26.03
C ASN A 756 5.95 2.37 25.66
N HIS A 757 6.73 1.67 24.82
CA HIS A 757 6.53 0.28 24.48
C HIS A 757 7.72 -0.54 24.99
N TYR A 758 7.61 -1.84 24.94
CA TYR A 758 8.62 -2.76 25.46
C TYR A 758 9.42 -3.37 24.32
N HIS A 759 10.75 -3.35 24.50
CA HIS A 759 11.71 -3.77 23.48
C HIS A 759 12.62 -4.84 24.07
N PHE A 760 12.59 -6.02 23.48
CA PHE A 760 13.49 -7.12 23.81
C PHE A 760 14.55 -7.22 22.70
N THR A 761 15.79 -7.44 23.10
CA THR A 761 16.92 -7.69 22.20
C THR A 761 17.74 -8.86 22.71
N ALA A 762 17.85 -9.92 21.91
CA ALA A 762 18.85 -10.96 22.15
C ALA A 762 20.07 -10.70 21.27
N THR A 763 21.25 -10.70 21.87
CA THR A 763 22.51 -10.36 21.22
C THR A 763 23.48 -11.55 21.28
N THR A 764 24.14 -11.86 20.15
CA THR A 764 25.13 -12.94 20.07
C THR A 764 26.56 -12.39 20.14
N ALA A 765 27.51 -13.24 20.42
CA ALA A 765 28.91 -12.94 20.12
C ALA A 765 29.12 -12.72 18.61
N SER A 766 30.16 -11.99 18.26
CA SER A 766 30.49 -11.69 16.85
C SER A 766 30.82 -12.99 16.08
N CYS A 767 30.11 -13.22 14.99
CA CYS A 767 30.33 -14.35 14.08
C CYS A 767 29.86 -13.99 12.67
N SER A 768 30.45 -14.66 11.64
CA SER A 768 30.10 -14.39 10.23
C SER A 768 28.85 -15.15 9.78
N LYS A 769 28.46 -16.20 10.47
CA LYS A 769 27.31 -17.02 10.11
C LYS A 769 26.53 -17.39 11.34
N ILE A 770 25.19 -17.30 11.25
CA ILE A 770 24.29 -17.69 12.32
C ILE A 770 22.95 -18.21 11.79
N CYS A 771 22.35 -19.13 12.54
CA CYS A 771 20.96 -19.49 12.39
C CYS A 771 20.22 -19.21 13.71
N PHE A 772 19.01 -18.67 13.58
CA PHE A 772 18.04 -18.58 14.68
C PHE A 772 16.86 -19.49 14.38
N LEU A 773 16.33 -20.13 15.39
CA LEU A 773 15.04 -20.79 15.36
C LEU A 773 14.17 -20.18 16.45
N ASN A 774 12.98 -19.73 16.09
CA ASN A 774 11.97 -19.28 17.03
C ASN A 774 10.69 -20.10 16.81
N VAL A 775 10.32 -20.92 17.78
CA VAL A 775 9.03 -21.62 17.80
C VAL A 775 8.06 -20.76 18.58
N ILE A 776 7.00 -20.31 17.93
CA ILE A 776 6.05 -19.35 18.49
C ILE A 776 4.72 -20.07 18.70
N ASP A 777 4.22 -20.03 19.93
CA ASP A 777 2.90 -20.53 20.32
C ASP A 777 1.97 -19.35 20.59
N VAL A 778 0.92 -19.21 19.79
CA VAL A 778 -0.06 -18.09 19.87
C VAL A 778 -1.43 -18.64 20.23
N HIS A 779 -1.96 -18.23 21.39
CA HIS A 779 -3.23 -18.77 21.89
C HIS A 779 -3.93 -17.82 22.87
N GLY A 780 -5.14 -18.16 23.28
CA GLY A 780 -5.86 -17.52 24.38
C GLY A 780 -5.50 -18.11 25.74
N ASN A 781 -5.75 -17.36 26.80
CA ASN A 781 -5.51 -17.79 28.19
C ASN A 781 -6.24 -19.08 28.60
N ASN A 782 -7.20 -19.54 27.83
CA ASN A 782 -7.97 -20.77 28.06
C ASN A 782 -7.27 -22.05 27.56
N ARG A 783 -6.15 -21.94 26.87
CA ARG A 783 -5.32 -23.04 26.39
C ARG A 783 -4.00 -23.10 27.17
N ALA A 784 -3.53 -24.29 27.47
CA ALA A 784 -2.19 -24.47 28.03
C ALA A 784 -1.11 -24.19 27.00
N ASP A 785 0.04 -23.71 27.47
CA ASP A 785 1.23 -23.52 26.64
C ASP A 785 1.67 -24.84 26.02
N ALA A 786 2.08 -24.82 24.76
CA ALA A 786 2.65 -25.97 24.09
C ALA A 786 3.99 -26.36 24.75
N VAL A 787 4.15 -27.66 25.00
CA VAL A 787 5.39 -28.17 25.60
C VAL A 787 6.44 -28.37 24.50
N ILE A 788 7.54 -27.65 24.62
CA ILE A 788 8.65 -27.71 23.68
C ILE A 788 9.83 -28.45 24.33
N ASN A 789 10.29 -29.50 23.66
CA ASN A 789 11.47 -30.27 24.09
C ASN A 789 12.56 -30.14 23.03
N ARG A 790 13.77 -29.72 23.43
CA ARG A 790 14.94 -29.62 22.56
C ARG A 790 16.00 -30.65 22.86
N GLU A 791 16.46 -31.34 21.84
CA GLU A 791 17.62 -32.21 21.84
C GLU A 791 18.55 -31.83 20.68
N ARG A 792 19.57 -31.00 20.96
CA ARG A 792 20.52 -30.47 19.97
C ARG A 792 19.78 -29.71 18.84
N ASN A 793 19.79 -30.28 17.63
CA ASN A 793 19.18 -29.72 16.42
C ASN A 793 17.71 -30.15 16.22
N ARG A 794 17.17 -30.91 17.14
CA ARG A 794 15.82 -31.46 17.07
C ARG A 794 14.94 -30.91 18.18
N ILE A 795 13.80 -30.40 17.77
CA ILE A 795 12.73 -29.87 18.63
C ILE A 795 11.48 -30.69 18.40
N THR A 796 10.80 -31.05 19.50
CA THR A 796 9.47 -31.65 19.44
C THR A 796 8.46 -30.71 20.11
N VAL A 797 7.36 -30.49 19.46
CA VAL A 797 6.22 -29.72 19.98
C VAL A 797 4.92 -30.37 19.52
N GLU A 798 4.11 -30.82 20.46
CA GLU A 798 2.90 -31.59 20.17
C GLU A 798 3.23 -32.79 19.24
N GLU A 799 2.53 -32.94 18.12
CA GLU A 799 2.79 -33.98 17.11
C GLU A 799 3.90 -33.62 16.10
N TRP A 800 4.48 -32.43 16.20
CA TRP A 800 5.47 -31.94 15.25
C TRP A 800 6.91 -32.18 15.70
N VAL A 801 7.74 -32.53 14.76
CA VAL A 801 9.21 -32.61 14.91
C VAL A 801 9.83 -31.57 13.98
N ILE A 802 10.72 -30.76 14.52
CA ILE A 802 11.46 -29.73 13.80
C ILE A 802 12.95 -30.07 13.92
N GLU A 803 13.64 -30.21 12.82
CA GLU A 803 15.09 -30.37 12.78
C GLU A 803 15.69 -29.24 11.92
N CYS A 804 16.72 -28.58 12.43
CA CYS A 804 17.35 -27.47 11.72
C CYS A 804 18.80 -27.31 12.16
N ASN A 805 19.60 -26.55 11.39
CA ASN A 805 20.96 -26.26 11.76
C ASN A 805 21.02 -25.23 12.90
N LEU A 806 21.37 -25.67 14.10
CA LEU A 806 21.67 -24.82 15.26
C LEU A 806 23.09 -25.05 15.81
N GLU A 807 24.00 -25.65 15.03
CA GLU A 807 25.40 -25.90 15.43
C GLU A 807 26.37 -24.85 14.84
N GLY A 808 25.89 -23.98 13.94
CA GLY A 808 26.67 -22.88 13.36
C GLY A 808 27.65 -23.29 12.23
N GLU A 809 27.89 -24.59 12.06
CA GLU A 809 28.70 -25.16 10.98
C GLU A 809 27.80 -25.76 9.89
N GLY A 810 28.30 -25.85 8.68
CA GLY A 810 27.59 -26.45 7.55
C GLY A 810 26.52 -25.51 6.93
N ASN A 811 25.70 -26.05 6.04
CA ASN A 811 24.63 -25.32 5.38
C ASN A 811 23.36 -25.23 6.25
N ALA A 812 22.57 -24.21 6.05
CA ALA A 812 21.26 -24.11 6.66
C ALA A 812 20.33 -25.23 6.12
N PHE A 813 19.52 -25.78 7.01
CA PHE A 813 18.43 -26.70 6.67
C PHE A 813 17.30 -26.55 7.68
N LEU A 814 16.09 -26.84 7.22
CA LEU A 814 14.88 -26.89 8.03
C LEU A 814 14.03 -28.08 7.58
N TYR A 815 13.88 -29.07 8.45
CA TYR A 815 12.99 -30.19 8.27
C TYR A 815 11.89 -30.15 9.32
N ILE A 816 10.65 -30.24 8.90
CA ILE A 816 9.48 -30.28 9.79
C ILE A 816 8.60 -31.45 9.38
N GLU A 817 8.10 -32.20 10.34
CA GLU A 817 7.22 -33.35 10.08
C GLU A 817 6.16 -33.48 11.18
N ASN A 818 4.91 -33.63 10.77
CA ASN A 818 3.84 -34.08 11.62
C ASN A 818 3.86 -35.62 11.69
N LYS A 819 4.13 -36.21 12.88
CA LYS A 819 4.26 -37.65 13.07
C LYS A 819 2.95 -38.40 12.98
N GLN A 820 1.81 -37.76 13.09
CA GLN A 820 0.50 -38.39 13.00
C GLN A 820 0.00 -38.57 11.59
N ASN A 821 0.20 -37.56 10.72
CA ASN A 821 -0.40 -37.53 9.39
C ASN A 821 0.63 -37.50 8.24
N GLY A 822 1.94 -37.37 8.56
CA GLY A 822 3.03 -37.36 7.57
C GLY A 822 3.11 -36.11 6.69
N VAL A 823 2.46 -35.00 7.11
CA VAL A 823 2.69 -33.68 6.53
C VAL A 823 4.11 -33.22 6.84
N SER A 824 4.84 -32.70 5.87
CA SER A 824 6.24 -32.32 6.08
C SER A 824 6.70 -31.18 5.18
N LEU A 825 7.78 -30.53 5.65
CA LEU A 825 8.56 -29.55 4.93
C LEU A 825 10.02 -29.94 5.00
N ASP A 826 10.71 -29.97 3.86
CA ASP A 826 12.15 -30.23 3.77
C ASP A 826 12.83 -29.13 2.93
N PHE A 827 13.55 -28.25 3.60
CA PHE A 827 14.47 -27.28 3.00
C PHE A 827 15.90 -27.66 3.33
N ASN A 828 16.72 -27.90 2.33
CA ASN A 828 18.11 -28.32 2.54
C ASN A 828 18.98 -28.02 1.31
N TYR A 829 20.16 -27.42 1.52
CA TYR A 829 21.10 -27.13 0.45
C TYR A 829 21.82 -28.40 -0.06
N ASP A 830 22.05 -29.37 0.80
CA ASP A 830 22.83 -30.58 0.44
C ASP A 830 21.95 -31.61 -0.27
N SER A 831 20.79 -31.91 0.28
CA SER A 831 19.89 -32.95 -0.27
C SER A 831 18.93 -32.43 -1.33
N ASN A 832 18.47 -31.18 -1.22
CA ASN A 832 17.44 -30.60 -2.09
C ASN A 832 17.91 -29.39 -2.91
N LYS A 833 19.24 -29.12 -2.93
CA LYS A 833 19.89 -28.03 -3.67
C LYS A 833 19.29 -26.65 -3.38
N GLY A 834 18.89 -26.45 -2.13
CA GLY A 834 18.25 -25.21 -1.67
C GLY A 834 16.76 -25.07 -2.04
N ALA A 835 16.14 -26.07 -2.69
CA ALA A 835 14.69 -26.09 -2.84
C ALA A 835 13.98 -26.43 -1.54
N THR A 836 12.68 -26.19 -1.48
CA THR A 836 11.82 -26.66 -0.40
C THR A 836 10.84 -27.69 -0.96
N THR A 837 10.83 -28.88 -0.38
CA THR A 837 9.81 -29.89 -0.69
C THR A 837 8.76 -29.90 0.41
N ILE A 838 7.51 -29.80 0.05
CA ILE A 838 6.38 -29.83 0.97
C ILE A 838 5.50 -31.03 0.66
N ILE A 839 5.14 -31.78 1.70
CA ILE A 839 4.10 -32.78 1.66
C ILE A 839 2.95 -32.27 2.51
N ASP A 840 1.80 -32.06 1.88
CA ASP A 840 0.58 -31.57 2.55
C ASP A 840 -0.59 -32.54 2.32
N ARG A 841 -1.71 -32.30 2.95
CA ARG A 841 -2.98 -32.98 2.76
C ARG A 841 -4.05 -31.96 2.32
N VAL A 842 -4.46 -32.06 1.07
CA VAL A 842 -5.53 -31.24 0.49
C VAL A 842 -6.73 -32.14 0.26
N ASP A 843 -7.89 -31.80 0.84
CA ASP A 843 -9.08 -32.66 0.85
C ASP A 843 -8.75 -34.10 1.31
N GLY A 844 -7.86 -34.24 2.30
CA GLY A 844 -7.42 -35.51 2.87
C GLY A 844 -6.46 -36.33 1.97
N LYS A 845 -6.11 -35.83 0.77
CA LYS A 845 -5.18 -36.48 -0.15
C LYS A 845 -3.77 -35.93 0.02
N LYS A 846 -2.76 -36.81 0.00
CA LYS A 846 -1.36 -36.41 0.01
C LYS A 846 -1.03 -35.65 -1.28
N VAL A 847 -0.45 -34.45 -1.12
CA VAL A 847 0.04 -33.59 -2.21
C VAL A 847 1.51 -33.30 -1.93
N GLU A 848 2.36 -33.47 -2.93
CA GLU A 848 3.78 -33.13 -2.84
C GLU A 848 4.10 -31.97 -3.79
N LYS A 849 4.79 -30.97 -3.29
CA LYS A 849 5.24 -29.79 -4.04
C LYS A 849 6.71 -29.53 -3.80
N ARG A 850 7.44 -29.33 -4.88
CA ARG A 850 8.82 -28.85 -4.84
C ARG A 850 8.82 -27.37 -5.24
N LEU A 851 9.30 -26.50 -4.34
CA LEU A 851 9.34 -25.07 -4.49
C LEU A 851 10.78 -24.62 -4.76
N VAL A 852 10.93 -23.78 -5.76
CA VAL A 852 12.18 -23.09 -6.10
C VAL A 852 11.92 -21.59 -6.09
N ASP A 853 12.97 -20.78 -5.99
CA ASP A 853 12.82 -19.34 -6.03
C ASP A 853 12.22 -18.89 -7.36
N ALA A 854 11.30 -17.94 -7.29
CA ALA A 854 10.74 -17.23 -8.42
C ALA A 854 10.78 -15.73 -8.16
N LEU A 855 11.19 -14.95 -9.15
CA LEU A 855 11.09 -13.50 -9.08
C LEU A 855 9.61 -13.10 -9.06
N PRO A 856 9.23 -12.07 -8.31
CA PRO A 856 7.87 -11.57 -8.34
C PRO A 856 7.54 -11.07 -9.75
N GLU A 857 6.47 -11.59 -10.34
CA GLU A 857 5.96 -11.08 -11.62
C GLU A 857 5.31 -9.71 -11.41
N LEU A 858 6.12 -8.68 -11.46
CA LEU A 858 5.66 -7.29 -11.41
C LEU A 858 5.29 -6.84 -12.84
N GLU A 859 4.26 -7.45 -13.42
CA GLU A 859 3.67 -6.91 -14.64
C GLU A 859 2.81 -5.68 -14.31
N ILE A 860 3.17 -4.59 -14.90
CA ILE A 860 2.32 -3.41 -14.99
C ILE A 860 1.42 -3.55 -16.21
#